data_04cd626af50a930fb1307d4354e1cf24
#
_entry.id   04cd626af50a930fb1307d4354e1cf24
#
_cell.length_a   1.000
_cell.length_b   1.000
_cell.length_c   1.000
_cell.angle_alpha   90.00
_cell.angle_beta   90.00
_cell.angle_gamma   90.00
#
_symmetry.space_group_name_H-M   'P 1'
#
loop_
_entity.id
_entity.type
_entity.pdbx_description
1 polymer ?
#
loop_
_entity_poly.entity_id
_entity_poly.type
_entity_poly.pdbx_seq_one_letter_code
_entity_poly.pdbx_strand_id
1 'polypeptide(L)'
;MKRVINVKKRIHLLLFIVLIGLASFFSYDAYADSVSSDKSEILVDLEVSGAEALCQTDDGFIWIGQYSGLTRYDSKEFQVYKSFEEDGKNYEIINVRDLASIDNTLYILTYTSLYSYSNNHFHVISTELGSLYDLEIDKVNKKLYVASETKGVAIYDIESDTVTTPEAQLGMSVIRIDADKNRDTYYYQTSAGLYDSLNNQICNFENVMDTYIYEDILYIARADGEICQYDLVNHVMLTESFKIDDQINKLLYDSNEKLLYIACEADGIYYLNLNTKEMKLIGDLENKKQIIDLMIDYEGNLWLASHYIGTSGVSYITKNALVELFYDDPIWQNLASTLQKNERNVYAVEKIDDILYVCSTSGVFFYDTKTNKILDSNPVMDKVKEYVEANGITYFDFRDVEEFNNKIYFASYYIGLIEYDPITKNVKIYDVDYIDNHNGGNLYNGVVISQLNMMRCLRSFDNYLAIGYNKGIAKFDGENFSAHYIGNVLYINKANDGSILFNTTKNIFTITEDFKEYSIIPTMTEVEGNRLKFLVDGDYIYYNLNDRLFRTKKEGSEYIHEEIEIPYVKGSIVELSKVRLQDRYGNEYYKYVIGSQTQVYIVDSLDTNKITDYEFYDKTNGLQPIIANTSGYFDEASQKYYFQTAAGVFEYSFIQTQDVSIPIRMAVNSVELDDKSYYGNEIHVDKNTYRISFNLSVFGFRPNKGYTIYYKLEGVDNDYNIAKEDSLSIFYTNLNGGSYDFSVYVVDEFGQTSNLVHIHLVKDKFVYEQAWFWVIIAVIAVALIVALNILLIKLKTRNSIRRQLQLKNITLEAIQAIARTIDAKDEYTNGHSIRVGYYSKIIAEHLHLSNDEVDNIYYIALLHDIGKIAIPDSILNKPGRLTDEEFAIMKSHTVRGAKILNGISTIPQIIEGAKSHHEKYDGSGYPEGLRGEFIPYVARIICCADCFDAMASKRVYKEPFALEKIIGEFERCSGTQFDPQIAKVVVDLIKSGKLKPYTAENTYLGSDGKTHRMKKEEVEAKEE
;
A
#
# COMPACT_ATOMS: atom_id res chain seq x y z
N MET A 1 -34.06 36.35 -6.80
CA MET A 1 -33.29 35.76 -5.69
C MET A 1 -32.33 34.62 -6.10
N LYS A 2 -32.72 33.61 -6.91
CA LYS A 2 -31.81 32.51 -7.34
C LYS A 2 -30.60 32.94 -8.19
N ARG A 3 -30.64 34.04 -8.94
CA ARG A 3 -29.49 34.55 -9.72
C ARG A 3 -28.43 35.27 -8.87
N VAL A 4 -28.82 35.90 -7.77
CA VAL A 4 -27.89 36.61 -6.86
C VAL A 4 -27.10 35.63 -5.98
N ILE A 5 -27.70 34.48 -5.63
CA ILE A 5 -27.05 33.43 -4.84
C ILE A 5 -25.98 32.70 -5.67
N ASN A 6 -26.23 32.51 -6.98
CA ASN A 6 -25.24 31.90 -7.87
C ASN A 6 -24.03 32.81 -8.18
N VAL A 7 -24.24 34.13 -8.19
CA VAL A 7 -23.14 35.09 -8.39
C VAL A 7 -22.25 35.16 -7.13
N LYS A 8 -22.85 35.17 -5.93
CA LYS A 8 -22.09 35.11 -4.67
C LYS A 8 -21.28 33.80 -4.53
N LYS A 9 -21.84 32.63 -4.87
CA LYS A 9 -21.11 31.38 -4.85
C LYS A 9 -19.92 31.33 -5.87
N ARG A 10 -20.11 31.95 -7.05
CA ARG A 10 -19.02 32.04 -8.03
C ARG A 10 -17.93 33.02 -7.61
N ILE A 11 -18.27 34.13 -6.95
CA ILE A 11 -17.31 35.09 -6.40
C ILE A 11 -16.54 34.45 -5.23
N HIS A 12 -17.18 33.66 -4.36
CA HIS A 12 -16.49 32.93 -3.28
C HIS A 12 -15.59 31.81 -3.81
N LEU A 13 -16.01 31.11 -4.87
CA LEU A 13 -15.18 30.11 -5.54
C LEU A 13 -13.97 30.75 -6.26
N LEU A 14 -14.15 31.90 -6.90
CA LEU A 14 -13.04 32.67 -7.51
C LEU A 14 -12.08 33.23 -6.45
N LEU A 15 -12.61 33.76 -5.33
CA LEU A 15 -11.78 34.21 -4.20
C LEU A 15 -11.03 33.03 -3.53
N PHE A 16 -11.66 31.86 -3.46
CA PHE A 16 -11.03 30.66 -2.93
C PHE A 16 -9.94 30.12 -3.86
N ILE A 17 -10.16 30.18 -5.18
CA ILE A 17 -9.15 29.80 -6.19
C ILE A 17 -8.00 30.81 -6.21
N VAL A 18 -8.27 32.11 -6.04
CA VAL A 18 -7.26 33.15 -5.93
C VAL A 18 -6.48 33.05 -4.61
N LEU A 19 -7.14 32.65 -3.51
CA LEU A 19 -6.46 32.38 -2.22
C LEU A 19 -5.60 31.11 -2.27
N ILE A 20 -6.05 30.06 -2.96
CA ILE A 20 -5.22 28.86 -3.20
C ILE A 20 -4.09 29.19 -4.17
N GLY A 21 -4.32 29.99 -5.21
CA GLY A 21 -3.28 30.47 -6.12
C GLY A 21 -2.29 31.41 -5.45
N LEU A 22 -2.68 32.18 -4.44
CA LEU A 22 -1.78 33.00 -3.62
C LEU A 22 -1.06 32.16 -2.54
N ALA A 23 -1.70 31.13 -1.99
CA ALA A 23 -1.06 30.19 -1.06
C ALA A 23 -0.02 29.31 -1.76
N SER A 24 -0.20 28.99 -3.05
CA SER A 24 0.81 28.29 -3.85
C SER A 24 1.95 29.20 -4.34
N PHE A 25 1.83 30.55 -4.19
CA PHE A 25 2.90 31.51 -4.40
C PHE A 25 3.70 31.83 -3.12
N PHE A 26 3.23 31.39 -1.96
CA PHE A 26 3.94 31.45 -0.67
C PHE A 26 4.33 30.08 -0.13
N SER A 27 4.66 29.12 -1.00
CA SER A 27 5.66 28.13 -0.62
C SER A 27 6.99 28.89 -0.60
N TYR A 28 7.32 29.50 0.52
CA TYR A 28 8.68 29.94 0.78
C TYR A 28 9.53 28.67 0.75
N ASP A 29 10.26 28.47 -0.33
CA ASP A 29 11.42 27.61 -0.33
C ASP A 29 12.34 28.15 0.76
N ALA A 30 12.62 27.35 1.78
CA ALA A 30 13.64 27.66 2.76
C ALA A 30 14.94 27.91 1.99
N TYR A 31 15.36 29.14 1.93
CA TYR A 31 16.69 29.48 1.44
C TYR A 31 17.67 29.02 2.51
N ALA A 32 18.39 27.95 2.25
CA ALA A 32 19.61 27.68 2.97
C ALA A 32 20.64 28.72 2.50
N ASP A 33 20.84 29.75 3.29
CA ASP A 33 22.04 30.58 3.14
C ASP A 33 23.20 29.74 3.68
N SER A 34 24.00 29.17 2.78
CA SER A 34 25.16 28.39 3.14
C SER A 34 26.37 29.31 3.41
N VAL A 35 26.79 29.30 4.65
CA VAL A 35 28.07 29.94 5.05
C VAL A 35 29.02 28.82 5.48
N SER A 36 30.15 28.67 4.82
CA SER A 36 31.14 27.65 5.21
C SER A 36 32.51 28.29 5.46
N SER A 37 33.14 27.91 6.53
CA SER A 37 34.52 28.33 6.90
C SER A 37 35.56 27.26 6.61
N ASP A 38 35.17 26.01 6.65
CA ASP A 38 35.94 24.94 5.99
C ASP A 38 35.11 24.52 4.79
N LYS A 39 35.68 24.48 3.60
CA LYS A 39 34.95 24.29 2.32
C LYS A 39 34.17 22.98 2.23
N SER A 40 34.32 22.08 3.19
CA SER A 40 33.63 20.81 3.31
C SER A 40 32.43 20.84 4.25
N GLU A 41 32.09 21.94 4.88
CA GLU A 41 31.00 22.06 5.85
C GLU A 41 29.95 23.07 5.39
N ILE A 42 28.67 22.72 5.54
CA ILE A 42 27.54 23.58 5.23
C ILE A 42 26.76 23.83 6.51
N LEU A 43 26.43 25.08 6.78
CA LEU A 43 25.49 25.49 7.80
C LEU A 43 24.09 25.48 7.21
N VAL A 44 23.21 24.67 7.79
CA VAL A 44 21.79 24.57 7.41
C VAL A 44 20.95 25.23 8.49
N ASP A 45 20.20 26.25 8.13
CA ASP A 45 19.29 26.97 9.02
C ASP A 45 17.89 26.37 8.98
N LEU A 46 17.30 26.15 10.16
CA LEU A 46 15.92 25.72 10.29
C LEU A 46 15.03 26.90 10.70
N GLU A 47 13.81 26.98 10.15
CA GLU A 47 12.83 28.02 10.48
C GLU A 47 12.21 27.80 11.88
N VAL A 48 13.02 27.77 12.91
CA VAL A 48 12.62 27.61 14.31
C VAL A 48 13.09 28.83 15.10
N SER A 49 12.17 29.55 15.71
CA SER A 49 12.50 30.76 16.48
C SER A 49 12.86 30.40 17.92
N GLY A 50 14.05 30.82 18.37
CA GLY A 50 14.49 30.75 19.77
C GLY A 50 14.46 29.35 20.38
N ALA A 51 15.58 28.64 20.39
CA ALA A 51 15.72 27.31 21.01
C ALA A 51 16.56 27.44 22.29
N GLU A 52 16.22 26.61 23.30
CA GLU A 52 16.89 26.56 24.60
C GLU A 52 17.67 25.24 24.77
N ALA A 53 17.19 24.15 24.20
CA ALA A 53 17.78 22.82 24.33
C ALA A 53 17.57 21.95 23.09
N LEU A 54 18.51 21.02 22.85
CA LEU A 54 18.49 20.05 21.75
C LEU A 54 18.68 18.64 22.28
N CYS A 55 17.96 17.69 21.73
CA CYS A 55 18.14 16.27 22.03
C CYS A 55 17.77 15.42 20.83
N GLN A 56 18.47 14.31 20.61
CA GLN A 56 18.08 13.29 19.65
C GLN A 56 17.68 12.00 20.38
N THR A 57 16.54 11.42 20.01
CA THR A 57 16.12 10.10 20.46
C THR A 57 16.66 9.00 19.56
N ASP A 58 16.77 7.76 20.06
CA ASP A 58 17.37 6.65 19.32
C ASP A 58 16.60 6.26 18.04
N ASP A 59 15.32 6.61 17.96
CA ASP A 59 14.52 6.47 16.74
C ASP A 59 14.84 7.52 15.66
N GLY A 60 15.67 8.53 15.99
CA GLY A 60 16.22 9.50 15.04
C GLY A 60 15.60 10.89 15.08
N PHE A 61 14.49 11.10 15.79
CA PHE A 61 13.88 12.41 15.91
C PHE A 61 14.79 13.42 16.64
N ILE A 62 14.83 14.63 16.12
CA ILE A 62 15.43 15.78 16.81
C ILE A 62 14.34 16.47 17.62
N TRP A 63 14.63 16.73 18.86
CA TRP A 63 13.77 17.44 19.79
C TRP A 63 14.35 18.79 20.14
N ILE A 64 13.54 19.81 20.06
CA ILE A 64 13.92 21.20 20.25
C ILE A 64 13.08 21.78 21.37
N GLY A 65 13.72 22.07 22.48
CA GLY A 65 13.12 22.75 23.62
C GLY A 65 13.05 24.25 23.36
N GLN A 66 11.88 24.86 23.60
CA GLN A 66 11.64 26.27 23.39
C GLN A 66 10.90 26.91 24.57
N TYR A 67 10.94 28.22 24.69
CA TYR A 67 10.11 28.95 25.62
C TYR A 67 8.61 28.69 25.36
N SER A 68 8.21 28.58 24.09
CA SER A 68 6.82 28.43 23.65
C SER A 68 6.30 26.98 23.62
N GLY A 69 7.15 25.99 23.84
CA GLY A 69 6.78 24.57 23.78
C GLY A 69 7.93 23.63 23.47
N LEU A 70 7.62 22.45 23.04
CA LEU A 70 8.52 21.41 22.59
C LEU A 70 8.25 21.10 21.11
N THR A 71 9.27 21.10 20.30
CA THR A 71 9.16 20.80 18.87
C THR A 71 9.90 19.50 18.55
N ARG A 72 9.26 18.61 17.82
CA ARG A 72 9.87 17.41 17.23
C ARG A 72 10.10 17.63 15.74
N TYR A 73 11.26 17.27 15.25
CA TYR A 73 11.66 17.40 13.84
C TYR A 73 12.11 16.05 13.28
N ASP A 74 11.64 15.70 12.10
CA ASP A 74 11.92 14.42 11.43
C ASP A 74 12.76 14.54 10.16
N SER A 75 13.51 15.58 10.01
CA SER A 75 14.26 16.03 8.82
C SER A 75 13.43 16.74 7.73
N LYS A 76 12.10 16.71 7.82
CA LYS A 76 11.19 17.35 6.83
C LYS A 76 10.13 18.22 7.49
N GLU A 77 9.49 17.73 8.55
CA GLU A 77 8.33 18.37 9.17
C GLU A 77 8.55 18.63 10.66
N PHE A 78 7.93 19.72 11.13
CA PHE A 78 7.91 20.09 12.54
C PHE A 78 6.58 19.76 13.19
N GLN A 79 6.63 19.09 14.34
CA GLN A 79 5.47 18.85 15.18
C GLN A 79 5.65 19.54 16.53
N VAL A 80 4.72 20.45 16.88
CA VAL A 80 4.82 21.27 18.10
C VAL A 80 3.87 20.76 19.17
N TYR A 81 4.39 20.59 20.39
CA TYR A 81 3.66 20.20 21.60
C TYR A 81 3.67 21.35 22.61
N LYS A 82 2.50 21.79 23.05
CA LYS A 82 2.34 22.86 24.04
C LYS A 82 1.71 22.42 25.35
N SER A 83 0.99 21.32 25.32
CA SER A 83 0.33 20.74 26.50
C SER A 83 -0.05 19.30 26.22
N PHE A 84 -0.32 18.57 27.30
CA PHE A 84 -0.87 17.20 27.24
C PHE A 84 -1.82 16.96 28.40
N GLU A 85 -2.66 15.94 28.28
CA GLU A 85 -3.58 15.52 29.35
C GLU A 85 -3.15 14.15 29.90
N GLU A 86 -3.05 14.06 31.22
CA GLU A 86 -2.82 12.82 31.96
C GLU A 86 -3.75 12.76 33.15
N ASP A 87 -4.44 11.66 33.38
CA ASP A 87 -5.40 11.45 34.51
C ASP A 87 -6.48 12.55 34.61
N GLY A 88 -6.92 13.10 33.49
CA GLY A 88 -7.94 14.16 33.41
C GLY A 88 -7.45 15.55 33.84
N LYS A 89 -6.13 15.73 33.94
CA LYS A 89 -5.49 17.01 34.25
C LYS A 89 -4.62 17.44 33.05
N ASN A 90 -4.74 18.73 32.68
CA ASN A 90 -3.93 19.32 31.65
C ASN A 90 -2.61 19.87 32.20
N TYR A 91 -1.51 19.52 31.52
CA TYR A 91 -0.15 19.96 31.83
C TYR A 91 0.40 20.77 30.66
N GLU A 92 1.02 21.91 30.95
CA GLU A 92 1.63 22.77 29.92
C GLU A 92 3.10 22.39 29.70
N ILE A 93 3.51 22.33 28.45
CA ILE A 93 4.91 22.15 28.03
C ILE A 93 5.37 23.52 27.53
N ILE A 94 5.81 24.36 28.41
CA ILE A 94 6.33 25.72 28.13
C ILE A 94 7.60 25.96 28.91
N ASN A 95 8.43 26.87 28.42
CA ASN A 95 9.70 27.22 29.06
C ASN A 95 10.57 25.96 29.30
N VAL A 96 10.74 25.19 28.21
CA VAL A 96 11.59 23.99 28.20
C VAL A 96 13.04 24.47 28.36
N ARG A 97 13.72 24.00 29.41
CA ARG A 97 15.07 24.42 29.80
C ARG A 97 16.13 23.45 29.29
N ASP A 98 15.79 22.15 29.34
CA ASP A 98 16.74 21.12 28.99
C ASP A 98 16.04 19.85 28.56
N LEU A 99 16.76 19.00 27.80
CA LEU A 99 16.28 17.76 27.24
C LEU A 99 17.34 16.66 27.36
N ALA A 100 16.92 15.46 27.74
CA ALA A 100 17.79 14.27 27.75
C ALA A 100 17.06 13.05 27.19
N SER A 101 17.76 12.06 26.67
CA SER A 101 17.15 10.84 26.15
C SER A 101 17.92 9.58 26.48
N ILE A 102 17.16 8.48 26.71
CA ILE A 102 17.68 7.11 26.84
C ILE A 102 16.61 6.13 26.35
N ASP A 103 16.99 5.09 25.63
CA ASP A 103 16.12 3.99 25.21
C ASP A 103 14.82 4.47 24.54
N ASN A 104 14.89 5.47 23.64
CA ASN A 104 13.74 6.15 23.01
C ASN A 104 12.77 6.87 23.97
N THR A 105 13.15 7.08 25.20
CA THR A 105 12.42 7.93 26.13
C THR A 105 13.09 9.30 26.19
N LEU A 106 12.35 10.34 25.87
CA LEU A 106 12.77 11.74 26.02
C LEU A 106 12.36 12.23 27.42
N TYR A 107 13.28 12.85 28.14
CA TYR A 107 13.03 13.55 29.39
C TYR A 107 13.04 15.05 29.12
N ILE A 108 12.07 15.75 29.67
CA ILE A 108 11.79 17.15 29.36
C ILE A 108 11.78 17.94 30.64
N LEU A 109 12.77 18.80 30.81
CA LEU A 109 12.85 19.75 31.91
C LEU A 109 12.19 21.05 31.50
N THR A 110 11.12 21.42 32.16
CA THR A 110 10.57 22.77 32.09
C THR A 110 11.03 23.59 33.33
N TYR A 111 10.75 24.87 33.36
CA TYR A 111 11.10 25.71 34.51
C TYR A 111 10.52 25.20 35.85
N THR A 112 9.41 24.44 35.83
CA THR A 112 8.73 23.99 37.05
C THR A 112 8.48 22.49 37.14
N SER A 113 8.73 21.74 36.10
CA SER A 113 8.29 20.36 36.04
C SER A 113 9.26 19.48 35.22
N LEU A 114 9.30 18.21 35.59
CA LEU A 114 10.00 17.17 34.87
C LEU A 114 8.98 16.19 34.27
N TYR A 115 9.02 16.02 32.97
CA TYR A 115 8.17 15.10 32.22
C TYR A 115 8.99 14.07 31.46
N SER A 116 8.37 12.97 31.02
CA SER A 116 8.92 12.07 30.04
C SER A 116 7.97 11.91 28.86
N TYR A 117 8.53 11.52 27.73
CA TYR A 117 7.79 11.19 26.52
C TYR A 117 8.33 9.91 25.92
N SER A 118 7.47 8.91 25.78
CA SER A 118 7.79 7.65 25.10
C SER A 118 6.54 7.08 24.44
N ASN A 119 6.69 6.36 23.32
CA ASN A 119 5.58 5.75 22.62
C ASN A 119 4.40 6.71 22.37
N ASN A 120 4.68 7.96 22.06
CA ASN A 120 3.74 9.06 21.84
C ASN A 120 2.86 9.43 23.07
N HIS A 121 3.30 9.10 24.27
CA HIS A 121 2.66 9.48 25.53
C HIS A 121 3.59 10.31 26.38
N PHE A 122 3.05 11.43 26.88
CA PHE A 122 3.70 12.22 27.89
C PHE A 122 3.33 11.68 29.27
N HIS A 123 4.28 11.70 30.19
CA HIS A 123 4.10 11.30 31.56
C HIS A 123 4.70 12.34 32.49
N VAL A 124 4.02 12.60 33.64
CA VAL A 124 4.46 13.54 34.65
C VAL A 124 5.32 12.82 35.68
N ILE A 125 6.63 13.10 35.68
CA ILE A 125 7.53 12.56 36.72
C ILE A 125 7.41 13.39 37.99
N SER A 126 7.50 14.72 37.89
CA SER A 126 7.37 15.59 39.07
C SER A 126 7.00 17.02 38.70
N THR A 127 6.14 17.64 39.51
CA THR A 127 5.78 19.07 39.48
C THR A 127 6.11 19.79 40.77
N GLU A 128 6.84 19.14 41.71
CA GLU A 128 7.06 19.61 43.07
C GLU A 128 8.53 19.97 43.39
N LEU A 129 9.36 20.01 42.33
CA LEU A 129 10.80 20.26 42.48
C LEU A 129 11.17 21.74 42.59
N GLY A 130 10.23 22.66 42.37
CA GLY A 130 10.47 24.12 42.40
C GLY A 130 10.96 24.66 41.07
N SER A 131 11.75 25.73 41.08
CA SER A 131 12.39 26.27 39.86
C SER A 131 13.53 25.38 39.44
N LEU A 132 13.52 24.94 38.16
CA LEU A 132 14.46 23.98 37.60
C LEU A 132 15.33 24.67 36.54
N TYR A 133 16.60 24.31 36.47
CA TYR A 133 17.57 24.99 35.64
C TYR A 133 18.31 24.09 34.68
N ASP A 134 18.68 22.87 35.09
CA ASP A 134 19.59 22.00 34.33
C ASP A 134 19.28 20.51 34.56
N LEU A 135 19.55 19.67 33.56
CA LEU A 135 19.25 18.25 33.58
C LEU A 135 20.42 17.46 33.00
N GLU A 136 20.99 16.55 33.75
CA GLU A 136 22.02 15.64 33.23
C GLU A 136 21.59 14.18 33.37
N ILE A 137 21.91 13.38 32.36
CA ILE A 137 21.54 11.97 32.30
C ILE A 137 22.77 11.05 32.45
N ASP A 138 22.73 10.15 33.42
CA ASP A 138 23.64 9.02 33.50
C ASP A 138 22.99 7.79 32.84
N LYS A 139 23.34 7.54 31.59
CA LYS A 139 22.83 6.40 30.81
C LYS A 139 23.31 5.03 31.30
N VAL A 140 24.45 5.00 32.03
CA VAL A 140 25.04 3.78 32.55
C VAL A 140 24.30 3.32 33.80
N ASN A 141 24.08 4.25 34.77
CA ASN A 141 23.43 3.99 36.02
C ASN A 141 21.91 4.28 35.98
N LYS A 142 21.37 4.68 34.81
CA LYS A 142 19.96 5.00 34.57
C LYS A 142 19.37 6.00 35.55
N LYS A 143 20.08 7.10 35.78
CA LYS A 143 19.69 8.18 36.68
C LYS A 143 19.62 9.50 35.92
N LEU A 144 18.66 10.35 36.30
CA LEU A 144 18.62 11.76 35.92
C LEU A 144 18.95 12.60 37.13
N TYR A 145 19.83 13.58 36.96
CA TYR A 145 20.19 14.56 37.94
C TYR A 145 19.59 15.90 37.50
N VAL A 146 18.88 16.55 38.42
CA VAL A 146 18.13 17.79 38.15
C VAL A 146 18.58 18.87 39.09
N ALA A 147 19.00 20.00 38.56
CA ALA A 147 19.36 21.20 39.29
C ALA A 147 18.09 21.98 39.70
N SER A 148 17.87 22.19 40.98
CA SER A 148 16.72 22.90 41.51
C SER A 148 17.15 24.06 42.41
N GLU A 149 16.45 25.20 42.28
CA GLU A 149 16.65 26.38 43.13
C GLU A 149 16.32 26.11 44.61
N THR A 150 15.33 25.30 44.88
CA THR A 150 14.77 25.11 46.22
C THR A 150 15.02 23.73 46.81
N LYS A 151 15.26 22.73 45.98
CA LYS A 151 15.48 21.33 46.41
C LYS A 151 16.94 20.89 46.34
N GLY A 152 17.83 21.74 45.78
CA GLY A 152 19.21 21.37 45.55
C GLY A 152 19.34 20.45 44.34
N VAL A 153 19.89 19.27 44.51
CA VAL A 153 19.92 18.23 43.49
C VAL A 153 18.75 17.26 43.71
N ALA A 154 17.94 17.07 42.66
CA ALA A 154 16.96 15.97 42.65
C ALA A 154 17.48 14.86 41.75
N ILE A 155 17.35 13.61 42.19
CA ILE A 155 17.80 12.42 41.49
C ILE A 155 16.59 11.57 41.14
N TYR A 156 16.32 11.38 39.89
CA TYR A 156 15.28 10.46 39.40
C TYR A 156 15.93 9.16 38.99
N ASP A 157 15.57 8.08 39.62
CA ASP A 157 15.99 6.73 39.29
C ASP A 157 14.98 6.14 38.27
N ILE A 158 15.46 5.89 37.04
CA ILE A 158 14.61 5.47 35.90
C ILE A 158 14.06 4.06 36.14
N GLU A 159 14.81 3.17 36.77
CA GLU A 159 14.36 1.78 36.97
C GLU A 159 13.30 1.65 38.04
N SER A 160 13.43 2.43 39.13
CA SER A 160 12.48 2.40 40.25
C SER A 160 11.35 3.43 40.13
N ASP A 161 11.40 4.32 39.12
CA ASP A 161 10.44 5.43 38.95
C ASP A 161 10.27 6.28 40.19
N THR A 162 11.39 6.68 40.81
CA THR A 162 11.37 7.42 42.09
C THR A 162 12.27 8.64 42.05
N VAL A 163 11.75 9.77 42.54
CA VAL A 163 12.53 11.01 42.74
C VAL A 163 13.00 11.07 44.16
N THR A 164 14.29 11.31 44.38
CA THR A 164 14.92 11.52 45.71
C THR A 164 15.72 12.82 45.72
N THR A 165 15.80 13.46 46.88
CA THR A 165 16.62 14.66 47.10
C THR A 165 17.54 14.42 48.30
N PRO A 166 18.88 14.47 48.12
CA PRO A 166 19.83 14.28 49.22
C PRO A 166 19.64 15.34 50.32
N GLU A 167 19.47 14.91 51.56
CA GLU A 167 19.20 15.81 52.72
C GLU A 167 20.27 16.89 52.87
N ALA A 168 21.52 16.57 52.57
CA ALA A 168 22.65 17.50 52.71
C ALA A 168 22.63 18.68 51.71
N GLN A 169 21.81 18.56 50.64
CA GLN A 169 21.69 19.58 49.60
C GLN A 169 20.32 20.26 49.59
N LEU A 170 19.40 19.77 50.44
CA LEU A 170 18.06 20.31 50.49
C LEU A 170 18.06 21.79 50.88
N GLY A 171 17.42 22.64 50.08
CA GLY A 171 17.37 24.09 50.26
C GLY A 171 18.58 24.86 49.74
N MET A 172 19.53 24.20 49.06
CA MET A 172 20.57 24.87 48.27
C MET A 172 19.96 25.31 46.94
N SER A 173 20.41 26.44 46.40
CA SER A 173 20.10 26.87 45.05
C SER A 173 21.15 26.30 44.07
N VAL A 174 20.80 25.23 43.35
CA VAL A 174 21.67 24.60 42.36
C VAL A 174 21.23 25.06 40.99
N ILE A 175 22.15 25.51 40.17
CA ILE A 175 21.91 26.12 38.86
C ILE A 175 22.47 25.31 37.68
N ARG A 176 23.49 24.45 37.96
CA ARG A 176 24.08 23.54 37.01
C ARG A 176 24.39 22.19 37.63
N ILE A 177 24.40 21.15 36.84
CA ILE A 177 24.76 19.80 37.27
C ILE A 177 25.45 19.03 36.14
N ASP A 178 26.42 18.21 36.48
CA ASP A 178 27.13 17.31 35.55
C ASP A 178 27.36 15.95 36.24
N ALA A 179 27.19 14.86 35.50
CA ALA A 179 27.28 13.50 36.01
C ALA A 179 28.55 12.78 35.57
N ASP A 180 29.29 12.26 36.55
CA ASP A 180 30.40 11.36 36.26
C ASP A 180 29.92 9.91 36.14
N LYS A 181 29.67 9.49 34.91
CA LYS A 181 29.16 8.15 34.56
C LYS A 181 30.09 7.01 34.97
N ASN A 182 31.40 7.29 35.12
CA ASN A 182 32.40 6.30 35.48
C ASN A 182 32.52 6.08 36.97
N ARG A 183 32.19 7.12 37.76
CA ARG A 183 32.35 7.12 39.23
C ARG A 183 31.03 7.07 40.01
N ASP A 184 29.83 6.99 39.30
CA ASP A 184 28.48 7.07 39.87
C ASP A 184 28.35 8.25 40.83
N THR A 185 28.80 9.45 40.41
CA THR A 185 28.77 10.67 41.20
C THR A 185 28.39 11.85 40.29
N TYR A 186 28.19 13.04 40.91
CA TYR A 186 27.86 14.24 40.18
C TYR A 186 28.53 15.47 40.81
N TYR A 187 28.64 16.51 39.98
CA TYR A 187 29.16 17.82 40.36
C TYR A 187 28.06 18.86 40.13
N TYR A 188 27.94 19.83 41.05
CA TYR A 188 26.87 20.79 40.95
C TYR A 188 27.36 22.21 41.26
N GLN A 189 26.77 23.20 40.60
CA GLN A 189 27.09 24.61 40.70
C GLN A 189 26.05 25.31 41.57
N THR A 190 26.55 26.14 42.52
CA THR A 190 25.77 27.11 43.30
C THR A 190 26.35 28.50 43.09
N SER A 191 25.72 29.57 43.63
CA SER A 191 26.26 30.93 43.66
C SER A 191 27.57 31.04 44.42
N ALA A 192 27.95 30.08 45.27
CA ALA A 192 29.16 30.07 46.06
C ALA A 192 30.31 29.28 45.47
N GLY A 193 30.09 28.61 44.32
CA GLY A 193 31.11 27.82 43.61
C GLY A 193 30.60 26.44 43.18
N LEU A 194 31.50 25.61 42.68
CA LEU A 194 31.29 24.24 42.19
C LEU A 194 31.63 23.24 43.30
N TYR A 195 30.79 22.22 43.45
CA TYR A 195 30.88 21.22 44.49
C TYR A 195 30.76 19.79 43.91
N ASP A 196 31.33 18.83 44.63
CA ASP A 196 31.06 17.42 44.37
C ASP A 196 29.79 16.93 45.10
N SER A 197 29.35 15.69 44.83
CA SER A 197 28.17 15.08 45.43
C SER A 197 28.25 14.94 46.98
N LEU A 198 29.45 15.02 47.57
CA LEU A 198 29.70 14.99 49.00
C LEU A 198 29.76 16.40 49.61
N ASN A 199 29.43 17.43 48.84
CA ASN A 199 29.48 18.86 49.23
C ASN A 199 30.91 19.39 49.47
N ASN A 200 31.95 18.75 48.91
CA ASN A 200 33.28 19.33 48.94
C ASN A 200 33.39 20.38 47.83
N GLN A 201 33.86 21.55 48.16
CA GLN A 201 34.03 22.66 47.22
C GLN A 201 35.25 22.38 46.33
N ILE A 202 35.03 22.31 45.03
CA ILE A 202 36.06 22.15 43.98
C ILE A 202 36.71 23.49 43.69
N CYS A 203 35.90 24.52 43.48
CA CYS A 203 36.36 25.89 43.28
C CYS A 203 35.31 26.91 43.72
N ASN A 204 35.75 28.14 43.89
CA ASN A 204 34.87 29.24 44.31
C ASN A 204 34.48 30.16 43.16
N PHE A 205 34.41 29.64 41.93
CA PHE A 205 34.01 30.44 40.78
C PHE A 205 32.48 30.67 40.81
N GLU A 206 32.11 31.96 40.77
CA GLU A 206 30.69 32.35 40.78
C GLU A 206 30.04 32.29 39.40
N ASN A 207 30.83 32.31 38.32
CA ASN A 207 30.40 32.48 36.91
C ASN A 207 30.75 31.27 36.10
N VAL A 208 30.55 30.04 36.64
CA VAL A 208 30.66 28.84 35.84
C VAL A 208 29.43 28.77 34.94
N MET A 209 29.68 28.67 33.65
CA MET A 209 28.61 28.60 32.61
C MET A 209 28.26 27.17 32.26
N ASP A 210 29.29 26.32 32.17
CA ASP A 210 29.11 24.89 31.87
C ASP A 210 30.30 24.07 32.36
N THR A 211 30.12 22.77 32.53
CA THR A 211 31.18 21.82 32.87
C THR A 211 31.11 20.60 31.96
N TYR A 212 32.27 19.99 31.73
CA TYR A 212 32.34 18.76 30.94
C TYR A 212 33.42 17.83 31.47
N ILE A 213 33.10 16.53 31.62
CA ILE A 213 34.03 15.52 32.13
C ILE A 213 34.60 14.73 30.95
N TYR A 214 35.92 14.81 30.77
CA TYR A 214 36.62 13.98 29.80
C TYR A 214 37.76 13.23 30.51
N GLU A 215 37.69 11.88 30.42
CA GLU A 215 38.59 11.00 31.18
C GLU A 215 38.60 11.32 32.69
N ASP A 216 39.73 11.77 33.21
CA ASP A 216 39.91 12.14 34.62
C ASP A 216 39.97 13.67 34.84
N ILE A 217 39.56 14.45 33.87
CA ILE A 217 39.60 15.92 33.91
C ILE A 217 38.19 16.50 33.85
N LEU A 218 37.85 17.37 34.76
CA LEU A 218 36.66 18.23 34.71
C LEU A 218 37.09 19.58 34.08
N TYR A 219 36.58 19.84 32.89
CA TYR A 219 36.69 21.14 32.22
C TYR A 219 35.60 22.07 32.76
N ILE A 220 35.97 23.27 33.15
CA ILE A 220 35.10 24.26 33.77
C ILE A 220 35.09 25.51 32.92
N ALA A 221 34.01 25.77 32.21
CA ALA A 221 33.84 26.96 31.38
C ALA A 221 33.30 28.11 32.21
N ARG A 222 33.89 29.31 32.06
CA ARG A 222 33.53 30.53 32.78
C ARG A 222 32.97 31.59 31.82
N ALA A 223 32.11 32.45 32.39
CA ALA A 223 31.51 33.55 31.65
C ALA A 223 32.53 34.58 31.12
N ASP A 224 33.73 34.63 31.70
CA ASP A 224 34.82 35.51 31.21
C ASP A 224 35.67 34.90 30.06
N GLY A 225 35.21 33.72 29.58
CA GLY A 225 35.87 33.04 28.44
C GLY A 225 37.03 32.12 28.81
N GLU A 226 37.28 31.89 30.11
CA GLU A 226 38.32 30.98 30.54
C GLU A 226 37.77 29.56 30.74
N ILE A 227 38.50 28.56 30.26
CA ILE A 227 38.24 27.13 30.52
C ILE A 227 39.34 26.62 31.44
N CYS A 228 39.00 26.40 32.68
CA CYS A 228 39.84 25.80 33.69
C CYS A 228 39.77 24.30 33.68
N GLN A 229 40.76 23.61 34.24
CA GLN A 229 40.81 22.17 34.34
C GLN A 229 40.99 21.74 35.82
N TYR A 230 40.21 20.72 36.24
CA TYR A 230 40.33 20.13 37.55
C TYR A 230 40.59 18.61 37.43
N ASP A 231 41.66 18.14 38.05
CA ASP A 231 42.03 16.73 38.08
C ASP A 231 41.17 16.01 39.10
N LEU A 232 40.32 15.10 38.64
CA LEU A 232 39.35 14.33 39.43
C LEU A 232 39.99 13.23 40.28
N VAL A 233 41.20 12.82 39.94
CA VAL A 233 41.95 11.79 40.66
C VAL A 233 42.78 12.40 41.81
N ASN A 234 43.45 13.51 41.54
CA ASN A 234 44.35 14.18 42.50
C ASN A 234 43.62 15.29 43.28
N HIS A 235 42.40 15.63 42.90
CA HIS A 235 41.55 16.66 43.48
C HIS A 235 42.24 18.06 43.53
N VAL A 236 42.82 18.45 42.39
CA VAL A 236 43.53 19.73 42.29
C VAL A 236 43.16 20.46 40.98
N MET A 237 43.12 21.80 41.07
CA MET A 237 43.07 22.65 39.89
C MET A 237 44.38 22.59 39.12
N LEU A 238 44.31 22.34 37.83
CA LEU A 238 45.48 22.38 36.98
C LEU A 238 45.86 23.84 36.62
N THR A 239 47.12 24.07 36.38
CA THR A 239 47.63 25.41 36.00
C THR A 239 47.41 25.76 34.53
N GLU A 240 47.06 24.77 33.70
CA GLU A 240 46.75 24.96 32.29
C GLU A 240 45.31 25.39 32.17
N SER A 241 45.06 26.46 31.45
CA SER A 241 43.71 26.93 31.10
C SER A 241 43.74 27.43 29.63
N PHE A 242 42.55 27.49 29.04
CA PHE A 242 42.35 28.03 27.71
C PHE A 242 41.51 29.30 27.79
N LYS A 243 41.78 30.28 26.89
CA LYS A 243 41.11 31.57 26.94
C LYS A 243 40.55 31.95 25.57
N ILE A 244 39.29 32.36 25.57
CA ILE A 244 38.55 32.96 24.47
C ILE A 244 38.16 34.39 24.91
N ASP A 245 38.16 35.36 24.00
CA ASP A 245 37.75 36.72 24.30
C ASP A 245 36.22 36.95 24.23
N ASP A 246 35.45 35.89 24.49
CA ASP A 246 33.99 35.92 24.52
C ASP A 246 33.44 35.10 25.69
N GLN A 247 32.19 35.28 26.04
CA GLN A 247 31.49 34.49 27.03
C GLN A 247 31.22 33.09 26.51
N ILE A 248 31.60 32.08 27.26
CA ILE A 248 31.30 30.69 26.94
C ILE A 248 29.94 30.32 27.53
N ASN A 249 29.09 29.66 26.76
CA ASN A 249 27.75 29.24 27.17
C ASN A 249 27.64 27.73 27.34
N LYS A 250 28.29 26.91 26.46
CA LYS A 250 28.18 25.44 26.47
C LYS A 250 29.46 24.77 26.00
N LEU A 251 29.75 23.60 26.56
CA LEU A 251 30.80 22.66 26.13
C LEU A 251 30.21 21.36 25.63
N LEU A 252 30.74 20.85 24.52
CA LEU A 252 30.32 19.54 23.96
C LEU A 252 31.53 18.81 23.38
N TYR A 253 31.80 17.59 23.82
CA TYR A 253 32.90 16.77 23.28
C TYR A 253 32.42 15.79 22.23
N ASP A 254 33.06 15.84 21.07
CA ASP A 254 32.93 14.84 20.03
C ASP A 254 33.95 13.73 20.21
N SER A 255 33.47 12.53 20.52
CA SER A 255 34.31 11.35 20.71
C SER A 255 34.90 10.83 19.39
N ASN A 256 34.27 11.10 18.25
CA ASN A 256 34.74 10.65 16.94
C ASN A 256 35.88 11.53 16.44
N GLU A 257 35.67 12.84 16.46
CA GLU A 257 36.66 13.83 16.02
C GLU A 257 37.69 14.17 17.11
N LYS A 258 37.42 13.80 18.38
CA LYS A 258 38.25 14.14 19.57
C LYS A 258 38.40 15.64 19.78
N LEU A 259 37.33 16.35 19.52
CA LEU A 259 37.26 17.81 19.65
C LEU A 259 36.29 18.19 20.77
N LEU A 260 36.65 19.20 21.55
CA LEU A 260 35.76 19.87 22.48
C LEU A 260 35.22 21.12 21.80
N TYR A 261 33.93 21.12 21.45
CA TYR A 261 33.24 22.28 20.93
C TYR A 261 32.82 23.22 22.04
N ILE A 262 32.93 24.53 21.77
CA ILE A 262 32.75 25.60 22.73
C ILE A 262 31.80 26.63 22.12
N ALA A 263 30.58 26.68 22.62
CA ALA A 263 29.59 27.68 22.19
C ALA A 263 29.79 29.00 22.91
N CYS A 264 29.76 30.11 22.15
CA CYS A 264 30.03 31.47 22.65
C CYS A 264 28.83 32.40 22.47
N GLU A 265 28.82 33.50 23.21
CA GLU A 265 27.73 34.48 23.19
C GLU A 265 27.73 35.34 21.91
N ALA A 266 28.89 35.76 21.43
CA ALA A 266 28.99 36.67 20.31
C ALA A 266 29.76 36.14 19.09
N ASP A 267 30.76 35.27 19.30
CA ASP A 267 31.71 34.84 18.24
C ASP A 267 31.35 33.49 17.60
N GLY A 268 30.25 32.83 18.01
CA GLY A 268 29.86 31.55 17.43
C GLY A 268 30.46 30.36 18.15
N ILE A 269 31.16 29.46 17.47
CA ILE A 269 31.70 28.22 18.02
C ILE A 269 33.18 28.10 17.81
N TYR A 270 33.90 27.78 18.88
CA TYR A 270 35.28 27.32 18.82
C TYR A 270 35.34 25.80 19.00
N TYR A 271 36.41 25.19 18.49
CA TYR A 271 36.77 23.84 18.90
C TYR A 271 38.19 23.81 19.50
N LEU A 272 38.37 22.95 20.49
CA LEU A 272 39.65 22.66 21.12
C LEU A 272 39.98 21.19 20.88
N ASN A 273 41.10 20.95 20.18
CA ASN A 273 41.65 19.61 20.10
C ASN A 273 42.39 19.25 21.39
N LEU A 274 41.82 18.35 22.17
CA LEU A 274 42.36 18.01 23.49
C LEU A 274 43.77 17.37 23.44
N ASN A 275 44.13 16.74 22.32
CA ASN A 275 45.45 16.11 22.13
C ASN A 275 46.52 17.12 21.72
N THR A 276 46.22 17.96 20.73
CA THR A 276 47.18 18.93 20.19
C THR A 276 47.18 20.27 20.94
N LYS A 277 46.16 20.53 21.76
CA LYS A 277 45.88 21.79 22.45
C LYS A 277 45.65 22.98 21.48
N GLU A 278 45.35 22.67 20.24
CA GLU A 278 45.02 23.71 19.26
C GLU A 278 43.56 24.10 19.39
N MET A 279 43.32 25.41 19.44
CA MET A 279 41.97 26.00 19.49
C MET A 279 41.73 26.83 18.25
N LYS A 280 40.58 26.64 17.58
CA LYS A 280 40.17 27.38 16.37
C LYS A 280 38.70 27.74 16.41
N LEU A 281 38.38 28.88 15.79
CA LEU A 281 37.00 29.28 15.52
C LEU A 281 36.49 28.46 14.32
N ILE A 282 35.28 27.90 14.43
CA ILE A 282 34.58 27.30 13.32
C ILE A 282 33.98 28.43 12.47
N GLY A 283 34.57 28.69 11.31
CA GLY A 283 34.16 29.55 10.25
C GLY A 283 33.32 30.78 10.56
N ASP A 284 32.86 31.39 9.51
CA ASP A 284 32.16 32.65 9.54
C ASP A 284 30.70 32.49 10.01
N LEU A 285 30.54 32.19 11.34
CA LEU A 285 29.25 32.20 12.01
C LEU A 285 28.84 33.63 12.42
N GLU A 286 29.29 34.66 11.70
CA GLU A 286 29.07 36.08 12.03
C GLU A 286 27.62 36.46 12.35
N ASN A 287 26.67 35.69 11.84
CA ASN A 287 25.24 35.89 12.10
C ASN A 287 24.67 35.01 13.20
N LYS A 288 25.48 34.11 13.77
CA LYS A 288 25.03 33.18 14.84
C LYS A 288 25.55 33.66 16.18
N LYS A 289 24.66 34.26 16.96
CA LYS A 289 24.95 34.80 18.29
C LYS A 289 24.09 34.09 19.32
N GLN A 290 24.53 34.15 20.58
CA GLN A 290 23.80 33.57 21.71
C GLN A 290 23.52 32.07 21.53
N ILE A 291 24.57 31.31 21.11
CA ILE A 291 24.48 29.85 21.06
C ILE A 291 24.51 29.33 22.48
N ILE A 292 23.48 28.69 22.91
CA ILE A 292 23.25 28.25 24.28
C ILE A 292 23.27 26.76 24.51
N ASP A 293 23.05 25.99 23.41
CA ASP A 293 23.15 24.54 23.47
C ASP A 293 23.73 23.97 22.20
N LEU A 294 24.38 22.81 22.33
CA LEU A 294 25.04 22.05 21.28
C LEU A 294 24.66 20.57 21.36
N MET A 295 24.49 19.95 20.23
CA MET A 295 24.26 18.51 20.13
C MET A 295 24.95 17.94 18.90
N ILE A 296 25.51 16.74 19.00
CA ILE A 296 25.96 15.96 17.86
C ILE A 296 24.92 14.87 17.62
N ASP A 297 24.38 14.83 16.39
CA ASP A 297 23.47 13.78 16.00
C ASP A 297 24.20 12.47 15.67
N TYR A 298 23.45 11.40 15.47
CA TYR A 298 24.05 10.10 15.17
C TYR A 298 24.79 10.06 13.83
N GLU A 299 24.54 11.03 12.92
CA GLU A 299 25.29 11.19 11.66
C GLU A 299 26.57 12.00 11.82
N GLY A 300 26.79 12.55 13.00
CA GLY A 300 27.95 13.41 13.31
C GLY A 300 27.78 14.86 12.89
N ASN A 301 26.57 15.31 12.60
CA ASN A 301 26.31 16.74 12.37
C ASN A 301 26.27 17.49 13.69
N LEU A 302 26.87 18.66 13.74
CA LEU A 302 26.85 19.53 14.91
C LEU A 302 25.65 20.47 14.86
N TRP A 303 24.72 20.28 15.79
CA TRP A 303 23.51 21.08 15.98
C TRP A 303 23.72 22.22 16.95
N LEU A 304 23.10 23.36 16.67
CA LEU A 304 23.25 24.63 17.39
C LEU A 304 21.87 25.13 17.81
N ALA A 305 21.68 25.43 19.10
CA ALA A 305 20.51 26.15 19.58
C ALA A 305 20.88 27.57 19.92
N SER A 306 20.12 28.53 19.42
CA SER A 306 20.35 29.96 19.64
C SER A 306 19.12 30.61 20.28
N HIS A 307 19.36 31.45 21.28
CA HIS A 307 18.30 32.22 21.93
C HIS A 307 17.85 33.44 21.10
N TYR A 308 18.55 33.74 20.01
CA TYR A 308 18.27 34.90 19.18
C TYR A 308 16.86 34.82 18.54
N ILE A 309 16.07 35.86 18.75
CA ILE A 309 14.71 36.02 18.21
C ILE A 309 14.79 36.51 16.74
N GLY A 310 15.52 35.79 15.93
CA GLY A 310 15.68 36.03 14.50
C GLY A 310 15.08 34.91 13.68
N THR A 311 15.47 34.79 12.44
CA THR A 311 14.89 33.86 11.49
C THR A 311 15.32 32.39 11.66
N SER A 312 16.32 32.07 12.52
CA SER A 312 16.73 30.69 12.77
C SER A 312 17.34 30.52 14.16
N GLY A 313 16.54 29.98 15.09
CA GLY A 313 16.98 29.60 16.42
C GLY A 313 17.65 28.23 16.49
N VAL A 314 17.58 27.44 15.44
CA VAL A 314 18.24 26.14 15.31
C VAL A 314 18.93 26.05 13.96
N SER A 315 20.16 25.59 13.98
CA SER A 315 20.95 25.31 12.78
C SER A 315 21.77 24.06 13.02
N TYR A 316 22.26 23.45 11.94
CA TYR A 316 23.23 22.37 12.06
C TYR A 316 24.33 22.49 10.98
N ILE A 317 25.52 22.06 11.35
CA ILE A 317 26.68 22.00 10.47
C ILE A 317 26.81 20.55 9.98
N THR A 318 26.82 20.35 8.68
CA THR A 318 26.96 19.04 8.05
C THR A 318 28.05 19.04 7.01
N LYS A 319 28.69 17.89 6.79
CA LYS A 319 29.69 17.70 5.73
C LYS A 319 28.98 17.49 4.39
N ASN A 320 29.44 18.19 3.34
CA ASN A 320 28.93 18.09 1.99
C ASN A 320 30.01 17.66 1.01
N ALA A 321 29.68 16.75 0.11
CA ALA A 321 30.54 16.37 -1.00
C ALA A 321 30.64 17.45 -2.09
N LEU A 322 29.70 18.37 -2.11
CA LEU A 322 29.61 19.46 -3.10
C LEU A 322 30.00 20.80 -2.48
N VAL A 323 31.05 21.42 -2.97
CA VAL A 323 31.68 22.65 -2.42
C VAL A 323 31.69 23.76 -3.44
N GLU A 324 31.23 24.98 -3.08
CA GLU A 324 31.36 26.18 -3.91
C GLU A 324 32.73 26.79 -3.73
N LEU A 325 33.53 26.90 -4.82
CA LEU A 325 34.93 27.30 -4.70
C LEU A 325 35.12 28.79 -4.50
N PHE A 326 34.42 29.71 -4.99
CA PHE A 326 34.74 31.11 -4.99
C PHE A 326 33.94 31.95 -4.00
N TYR A 327 33.18 31.30 -3.13
CA TYR A 327 32.22 31.98 -2.27
C TYR A 327 32.87 33.15 -1.46
N ASP A 328 34.03 32.94 -0.83
CA ASP A 328 34.67 33.89 0.04
C ASP A 328 35.81 34.65 -0.65
N ASP A 329 36.04 34.44 -1.96
CA ASP A 329 37.16 35.10 -2.64
C ASP A 329 36.86 36.57 -2.91
N PRO A 330 37.69 37.52 -2.41
CA PRO A 330 37.45 38.96 -2.58
C PRO A 330 37.38 39.43 -4.03
N ILE A 331 38.14 38.81 -4.94
CA ILE A 331 38.12 39.13 -6.38
C ILE A 331 36.77 38.75 -6.96
N TRP A 332 36.28 37.52 -6.64
CA TRP A 332 34.97 37.02 -7.08
C TRP A 332 33.81 37.82 -6.48
N GLN A 333 33.87 38.12 -5.18
CA GLN A 333 32.85 38.92 -4.49
C GLN A 333 32.76 40.35 -5.02
N ASN A 334 33.88 41.00 -5.33
CA ASN A 334 33.86 42.29 -5.98
C ASN A 334 33.19 42.26 -7.37
N LEU A 335 33.47 41.24 -8.16
CA LEU A 335 32.79 41.02 -9.42
C LEU A 335 31.29 40.76 -9.16
N ALA A 336 30.95 39.98 -8.15
CA ALA A 336 29.58 39.67 -7.75
C ALA A 336 28.76 40.90 -7.37
N SER A 337 29.39 41.91 -6.75
CA SER A 337 28.74 43.16 -6.33
C SER A 337 28.52 44.16 -7.46
N THR A 338 29.34 44.08 -8.50
CA THR A 338 29.35 45.05 -9.61
C THR A 338 28.67 44.59 -10.89
N LEU A 339 28.52 43.26 -11.07
CA LEU A 339 27.94 42.66 -12.28
C LEU A 339 26.53 42.20 -12.05
N GLN A 340 25.69 42.24 -13.09
CA GLN A 340 24.36 41.59 -13.01
C GLN A 340 24.52 40.07 -12.93
N LYS A 341 23.55 39.40 -12.30
CA LYS A 341 23.56 37.94 -12.05
C LYS A 341 23.87 37.09 -13.30
N ASN A 342 23.51 37.57 -14.51
CA ASN A 342 23.74 36.92 -15.79
C ASN A 342 25.16 37.11 -16.37
N GLU A 343 26.00 37.88 -15.74
CA GLU A 343 27.36 38.22 -16.23
C GLU A 343 28.47 37.41 -15.52
N ARG A 344 28.09 36.46 -14.64
CA ARG A 344 29.02 35.62 -13.86
C ARG A 344 29.07 34.17 -14.32
N ASN A 345 28.49 33.87 -15.46
CA ASN A 345 28.43 32.49 -15.93
C ASN A 345 29.85 31.93 -16.16
N VAL A 346 30.15 30.80 -15.50
CA VAL A 346 31.36 30.02 -15.79
C VAL A 346 31.01 29.00 -16.87
N TYR A 347 31.84 28.95 -17.92
CA TYR A 347 31.59 28.09 -19.08
C TYR A 347 32.51 26.87 -19.12
N ALA A 348 33.75 26.99 -18.67
CA ALA A 348 34.70 25.89 -18.62
C ALA A 348 35.73 26.07 -17.51
N VAL A 349 36.22 24.95 -17.04
CA VAL A 349 37.36 24.88 -16.12
C VAL A 349 38.27 23.74 -16.54
N GLU A 350 39.58 23.94 -16.30
CA GLU A 350 40.58 22.89 -16.45
C GLU A 350 41.68 23.11 -15.39
N LYS A 351 42.01 22.00 -14.69
CA LYS A 351 43.07 22.05 -13.68
C LYS A 351 44.38 21.50 -14.24
N ILE A 352 45.42 22.30 -14.16
CA ILE A 352 46.76 21.89 -14.53
C ILE A 352 47.68 22.19 -13.34
N ASP A 353 48.35 21.16 -12.86
CA ASP A 353 49.04 21.16 -11.57
C ASP A 353 48.12 21.61 -10.42
N ASP A 354 48.42 22.67 -9.74
CA ASP A 354 47.66 23.24 -8.62
C ASP A 354 46.76 24.42 -9.01
N ILE A 355 46.70 24.77 -10.29
CA ILE A 355 45.94 25.93 -10.78
C ILE A 355 44.73 25.45 -11.56
N LEU A 356 43.55 25.89 -11.14
CA LEU A 356 42.30 25.73 -11.88
C LEU A 356 42.10 26.98 -12.76
N TYR A 357 42.10 26.79 -14.06
CA TYR A 357 41.86 27.85 -15.05
C TYR A 357 40.35 27.93 -15.32
N VAL A 358 39.76 29.07 -15.10
CA VAL A 358 38.30 29.27 -15.12
C VAL A 358 37.90 30.25 -16.22
N CYS A 359 37.12 29.82 -17.16
CA CYS A 359 36.55 30.62 -18.24
C CYS A 359 35.15 31.11 -17.92
N SER A 360 34.91 32.40 -17.97
CA SER A 360 33.60 32.99 -17.66
C SER A 360 33.21 34.11 -18.64
N THR A 361 32.00 34.63 -18.48
CA THR A 361 31.52 35.83 -19.19
C THR A 361 32.37 37.07 -18.88
N SER A 362 32.94 37.12 -17.69
CA SER A 362 33.70 38.30 -17.22
C SER A 362 35.20 38.20 -17.43
N GLY A 363 35.69 37.07 -17.91
CA GLY A 363 37.09 36.85 -18.16
C GLY A 363 37.58 35.45 -17.78
N VAL A 364 38.89 35.32 -17.73
CA VAL A 364 39.59 34.12 -17.26
C VAL A 364 40.09 34.37 -15.86
N PHE A 365 39.97 33.39 -14.96
CA PHE A 365 40.50 33.43 -13.59
C PHE A 365 41.45 32.26 -13.36
N PHE A 366 42.50 32.49 -12.58
CA PHE A 366 43.45 31.48 -12.16
C PHE A 366 43.28 31.26 -10.67
N TYR A 367 42.73 30.09 -10.31
CA TYR A 367 42.48 29.76 -8.94
C TYR A 367 43.49 28.71 -8.44
N ASP A 368 44.21 29.04 -7.39
CA ASP A 368 45.19 28.17 -6.74
C ASP A 368 44.44 27.25 -5.75
N THR A 369 44.40 25.96 -6.06
CA THR A 369 43.68 24.94 -5.27
C THR A 369 44.38 24.59 -3.95
N LYS A 370 45.63 24.96 -3.75
CA LYS A 370 46.34 24.82 -2.48
C LYS A 370 46.04 25.93 -1.50
N THR A 371 46.04 27.18 -2.01
CA THR A 371 45.78 28.35 -1.16
C THR A 371 44.30 28.71 -1.12
N ASN A 372 43.49 28.06 -1.94
CA ASN A 372 42.05 28.32 -2.09
C ASN A 372 41.71 29.78 -2.45
N LYS A 373 42.48 30.38 -3.35
CA LYS A 373 42.33 31.80 -3.74
C LYS A 373 42.49 32.00 -5.22
N ILE A 374 41.76 32.99 -5.75
CA ILE A 374 42.04 33.53 -7.09
C ILE A 374 43.34 34.32 -7.07
N LEU A 375 44.22 34.10 -8.04
CA LEU A 375 45.50 34.81 -8.14
C LEU A 375 45.29 36.22 -8.64
N ASP A 376 45.92 37.19 -7.98
CA ASP A 376 45.91 38.62 -8.36
C ASP A 376 46.55 38.88 -9.73
N SER A 377 47.53 38.06 -10.10
CA SER A 377 48.27 38.20 -11.37
C SER A 377 47.67 37.35 -12.46
N ASN A 378 47.18 37.99 -13.51
CA ASN A 378 46.52 37.31 -14.64
C ASN A 378 47.07 37.85 -15.98
N PRO A 379 48.18 37.30 -16.50
CA PRO A 379 48.80 37.72 -17.75
C PRO A 379 47.85 37.59 -18.96
N VAL A 380 46.94 36.63 -18.96
CA VAL A 380 45.97 36.46 -20.05
C VAL A 380 45.01 37.65 -20.11
N MET A 381 44.45 38.03 -18.97
CA MET A 381 43.53 39.16 -18.93
C MET A 381 44.21 40.49 -19.17
N ASP A 382 45.44 40.65 -18.76
CA ASP A 382 46.21 41.88 -19.07
C ASP A 382 46.44 42.04 -20.59
N LYS A 383 46.79 40.93 -21.27
CA LYS A 383 46.99 40.94 -22.73
C LYS A 383 45.67 41.11 -23.52
N VAL A 384 44.61 40.48 -23.01
CA VAL A 384 43.27 40.60 -23.59
C VAL A 384 42.74 42.03 -23.50
N LYS A 385 42.88 42.68 -22.38
CA LYS A 385 42.50 44.10 -22.19
C LYS A 385 43.26 45.02 -23.19
N GLU A 386 44.59 44.87 -23.33
CA GLU A 386 45.40 45.60 -24.33
C GLU A 386 44.84 45.39 -25.75
N TYR A 387 44.55 44.13 -26.13
CA TYR A 387 44.07 43.77 -27.46
C TYR A 387 42.64 44.31 -27.74
N VAL A 388 41.72 44.18 -26.79
CA VAL A 388 40.33 44.63 -26.89
C VAL A 388 40.28 46.17 -27.05
N GLU A 389 41.04 46.91 -26.25
CA GLU A 389 41.13 48.36 -26.33
C GLU A 389 41.71 48.80 -27.70
N ALA A 390 42.76 48.13 -28.17
CA ALA A 390 43.39 48.48 -29.46
C ALA A 390 42.46 48.23 -30.68
N ASN A 391 41.60 47.25 -30.60
CA ASN A 391 40.71 46.84 -31.69
C ASN A 391 39.24 47.31 -31.52
N GLY A 392 38.92 48.04 -30.46
CA GLY A 392 37.57 48.58 -30.22
C GLY A 392 36.51 47.50 -29.98
N ILE A 393 36.90 46.35 -29.44
CA ILE A 393 36.00 45.27 -29.12
C ILE A 393 35.23 45.60 -27.84
N THR A 394 33.91 45.65 -27.91
CA THR A 394 33.07 46.05 -26.77
C THR A 394 32.44 44.87 -26.02
N TYR A 395 32.49 43.67 -26.61
CA TYR A 395 31.99 42.45 -26.01
C TYR A 395 32.88 41.25 -26.34
N PHE A 396 33.23 40.49 -25.34
CA PHE A 396 33.96 39.22 -25.45
C PHE A 396 33.58 38.32 -24.27
N ASP A 397 33.72 37.05 -24.42
CA ASP A 397 33.63 36.07 -23.35
C ASP A 397 34.54 34.87 -23.64
N PHE A 398 34.83 34.11 -22.62
CA PHE A 398 35.64 32.91 -22.70
C PHE A 398 34.72 31.68 -22.55
N ARG A 399 34.86 30.77 -23.48
CA ARG A 399 33.92 29.64 -23.64
C ARG A 399 34.50 28.29 -23.26
N ASP A 400 35.82 28.11 -23.44
CA ASP A 400 36.47 26.84 -23.15
C ASP A 400 37.94 27.03 -22.87
N VAL A 401 38.58 26.07 -22.19
CA VAL A 401 39.99 25.99 -21.90
C VAL A 401 40.46 24.57 -22.08
N GLU A 402 41.67 24.40 -22.65
CA GLU A 402 42.20 23.04 -22.91
C GLU A 402 43.73 23.11 -22.93
N GLU A 403 44.40 22.10 -22.35
CA GLU A 403 45.86 21.97 -22.43
C GLU A 403 46.23 21.27 -23.76
N PHE A 404 47.23 21.86 -24.46
CA PHE A 404 47.79 21.25 -25.65
C PHE A 404 49.27 21.62 -25.77
N ASN A 405 50.16 20.64 -25.93
CA ASN A 405 51.63 20.81 -26.03
C ASN A 405 52.23 21.63 -24.85
N ASN A 406 51.82 21.34 -23.63
CA ASN A 406 52.23 22.00 -22.38
C ASN A 406 51.92 23.51 -22.36
N LYS A 407 50.96 23.93 -23.13
CA LYS A 407 50.42 25.31 -23.13
C LYS A 407 48.93 25.27 -22.93
N ILE A 408 48.36 26.31 -22.43
CA ILE A 408 46.96 26.46 -22.13
C ILE A 408 46.31 27.33 -23.20
N TYR A 409 45.24 26.80 -23.81
CA TYR A 409 44.49 27.46 -24.85
C TYR A 409 43.10 27.84 -24.38
N PHE A 410 42.70 29.09 -24.65
CA PHE A 410 41.35 29.58 -24.31
C PHE A 410 40.58 29.88 -25.58
N ALA A 411 39.38 29.32 -25.69
CA ALA A 411 38.42 29.67 -26.74
C ALA A 411 37.68 30.95 -26.36
N SER A 412 37.76 31.98 -27.17
CA SER A 412 37.06 33.25 -26.92
C SER A 412 36.04 33.54 -28.03
N TYR A 413 34.98 34.25 -27.65
CA TYR A 413 34.02 34.84 -28.55
C TYR A 413 34.51 36.25 -28.92
N TYR A 414 34.68 36.51 -30.20
CA TYR A 414 35.17 37.78 -30.83
C TYR A 414 36.67 38.08 -30.74
N ILE A 415 37.47 37.37 -29.95
CA ILE A 415 38.92 37.56 -29.91
C ILE A 415 39.63 36.49 -30.76
N GLY A 416 39.24 35.21 -30.61
CA GLY A 416 39.82 34.05 -31.27
C GLY A 416 40.41 33.05 -30.30
N LEU A 417 41.52 32.38 -30.67
CA LEU A 417 42.21 31.42 -29.82
C LEU A 417 43.34 32.14 -29.07
N ILE A 418 43.43 31.95 -27.76
CA ILE A 418 44.43 32.58 -26.93
C ILE A 418 45.32 31.51 -26.34
N GLU A 419 46.60 31.56 -26.56
CA GLU A 419 47.64 30.67 -26.01
C GLU A 419 48.29 31.32 -24.79
N TYR A 420 48.44 30.57 -23.73
CA TYR A 420 49.20 30.94 -22.52
C TYR A 420 50.25 29.87 -22.21
N ASP A 421 51.49 30.31 -22.08
CA ASP A 421 52.57 29.43 -21.62
C ASP A 421 52.76 29.64 -20.11
N PRO A 422 52.42 28.66 -19.26
CA PRO A 422 52.48 28.82 -17.81
C PRO A 422 53.91 28.95 -17.26
N ILE A 423 54.89 28.48 -18.01
CA ILE A 423 56.33 28.58 -17.62
C ILE A 423 56.91 29.96 -17.92
N THR A 424 56.72 30.40 -19.15
CA THR A 424 57.25 31.70 -19.58
C THR A 424 56.36 32.89 -19.30
N LYS A 425 55.09 32.61 -18.95
CA LYS A 425 53.97 33.56 -18.78
C LYS A 425 53.66 34.38 -20.05
N ASN A 426 54.11 33.94 -21.22
CA ASN A 426 53.82 34.60 -22.48
C ASN A 426 52.37 34.29 -22.93
N VAL A 427 51.70 35.30 -23.50
CA VAL A 427 50.38 35.20 -24.06
C VAL A 427 50.40 35.53 -25.54
N LYS A 428 49.83 34.68 -26.38
CA LYS A 428 49.67 34.87 -27.84
C LYS A 428 48.21 34.81 -28.22
N ILE A 429 47.77 35.73 -29.10
CA ILE A 429 46.40 35.76 -29.61
C ILE A 429 46.44 35.36 -31.08
N TYR A 430 45.65 34.37 -31.45
CA TYR A 430 45.38 33.89 -32.79
C TYR A 430 44.03 34.44 -33.24
N ASP A 431 44.07 35.65 -33.81
CA ASP A 431 42.91 36.37 -34.29
C ASP A 431 42.54 35.98 -35.73
N VAL A 432 41.58 36.71 -36.29
CA VAL A 432 41.10 36.49 -37.66
C VAL A 432 42.22 36.72 -38.70
N ASP A 433 43.05 37.71 -38.46
CA ASP A 433 44.15 38.06 -39.41
C ASP A 433 45.25 36.98 -39.37
N TYR A 434 45.60 36.48 -38.20
CA TYR A 434 46.47 35.32 -38.08
C TYR A 434 45.94 34.09 -38.84
N ILE A 435 44.68 33.73 -38.57
CA ILE A 435 44.01 32.58 -39.21
C ILE A 435 44.00 32.72 -40.73
N ASP A 436 43.71 33.89 -41.27
CA ASP A 436 43.72 34.16 -42.71
C ASP A 436 45.08 33.91 -43.33
N ASN A 437 46.13 34.34 -42.65
CA ASN A 437 47.49 34.19 -43.15
C ASN A 437 48.07 32.77 -42.98
N HIS A 438 47.52 31.95 -42.11
CA HIS A 438 48.02 30.58 -41.76
C HIS A 438 47.04 29.47 -42.07
N ASN A 439 46.06 29.64 -43.00
CA ASN A 439 45.12 28.59 -43.38
C ASN A 439 45.60 27.68 -44.52
N GLY A 440 46.61 28.08 -45.27
CA GLY A 440 47.21 27.28 -46.36
C GLY A 440 46.22 26.84 -47.46
N GLY A 441 45.03 27.47 -47.55
CA GLY A 441 43.96 27.07 -48.45
C GLY A 441 43.11 25.91 -47.95
N ASN A 442 43.25 25.53 -46.69
CA ASN A 442 42.53 24.39 -46.04
C ASN A 442 41.18 24.80 -45.37
N LEU A 443 40.43 25.72 -46.02
CA LEU A 443 39.12 26.14 -45.60
C LEU A 443 38.06 25.50 -46.52
N TYR A 444 37.25 24.61 -45.98
CA TYR A 444 36.33 23.77 -46.75
C TYR A 444 34.86 24.19 -46.59
N ASN A 445 34.04 23.93 -47.59
CA ASN A 445 32.57 24.14 -47.52
C ASN A 445 32.14 25.62 -47.30
N GLY A 446 32.90 26.60 -47.78
CA GLY A 446 32.52 28.01 -47.71
C GLY A 446 32.70 28.63 -46.30
N VAL A 447 33.69 28.20 -45.56
CA VAL A 447 34.10 28.82 -44.29
C VAL A 447 34.33 30.29 -44.48
N VAL A 448 33.77 31.12 -43.58
CA VAL A 448 33.96 32.56 -43.55
C VAL A 448 34.95 32.86 -42.41
N ILE A 449 36.11 33.35 -42.70
CA ILE A 449 37.21 33.56 -41.72
C ILE A 449 36.79 34.43 -40.55
N SER A 450 36.03 35.49 -40.80
CA SER A 450 35.54 36.37 -39.73
C SER A 450 34.59 35.69 -38.70
N GLN A 451 34.19 34.41 -38.93
CA GLN A 451 33.38 33.63 -38.02
C GLN A 451 34.22 32.66 -37.18
N LEU A 452 35.49 32.43 -37.52
CA LEU A 452 36.40 31.59 -36.78
C LEU A 452 36.80 32.20 -35.41
N ASN A 453 36.63 33.50 -35.24
CA ASN A 453 36.86 34.14 -33.93
C ASN A 453 35.72 33.91 -32.91
N MET A 454 34.64 33.24 -33.34
CA MET A 454 33.53 32.88 -32.45
C MET A 454 33.70 31.41 -31.97
N MET A 455 34.78 31.16 -31.24
CA MET A 455 35.11 29.81 -30.75
C MET A 455 34.28 29.44 -29.55
N ARG A 456 33.94 28.13 -29.40
CA ARG A 456 33.01 27.64 -28.41
C ARG A 456 33.54 26.50 -27.56
N CYS A 457 34.24 25.54 -28.16
CA CYS A 457 34.79 24.39 -27.47
C CYS A 457 36.13 23.99 -28.06
N LEU A 458 36.99 23.46 -27.22
CA LEU A 458 38.31 22.95 -27.53
C LEU A 458 38.39 21.46 -27.17
N ARG A 459 39.20 20.68 -27.91
CA ARG A 459 39.60 19.35 -27.50
C ARG A 459 40.99 19.03 -28.04
N SER A 460 41.88 18.64 -27.17
CA SER A 460 43.24 18.26 -27.54
C SER A 460 43.28 16.82 -28.07
N PHE A 461 44.07 16.63 -29.11
CA PHE A 461 44.45 15.36 -29.70
C PHE A 461 45.98 15.34 -29.76
N ASP A 462 46.57 14.17 -29.99
CA ASP A 462 48.01 13.94 -29.91
C ASP A 462 48.84 14.97 -30.70
N ASN A 463 48.34 15.43 -31.85
CA ASN A 463 49.09 16.33 -32.75
C ASN A 463 48.35 17.62 -33.11
N TYR A 464 47.19 17.88 -32.56
CA TYR A 464 46.40 19.08 -32.89
C TYR A 464 45.33 19.39 -31.85
N LEU A 465 44.87 20.62 -31.87
CA LEU A 465 43.72 21.09 -31.13
C LEU A 465 42.50 21.17 -32.08
N ALA A 466 41.44 20.45 -31.77
CA ALA A 466 40.16 20.60 -32.43
C ALA A 466 39.34 21.73 -31.80
N ILE A 467 38.75 22.58 -32.65
CA ILE A 467 38.09 23.82 -32.24
C ILE A 467 36.65 23.82 -32.80
N GLY A 468 35.67 23.78 -31.93
CA GLY A 468 34.30 24.05 -32.32
C GLY A 468 34.02 25.56 -32.38
N TYR A 469 33.46 26.03 -33.48
CA TYR A 469 33.10 27.42 -33.62
C TYR A 469 31.67 27.62 -34.14
N ASN A 470 31.20 28.86 -34.20
CA ASN A 470 29.76 29.13 -34.46
C ASN A 470 29.24 28.60 -35.78
N LYS A 471 30.08 28.24 -36.74
CA LYS A 471 29.67 27.74 -38.06
C LYS A 471 30.31 26.43 -38.47
N GLY A 472 31.15 25.82 -37.67
CA GLY A 472 31.80 24.58 -38.02
C GLY A 472 32.83 24.08 -37.00
N ILE A 473 33.71 23.22 -37.50
CA ILE A 473 34.86 22.69 -36.76
C ILE A 473 36.15 23.09 -37.40
N ALA A 474 37.16 23.40 -36.61
CA ALA A 474 38.51 23.72 -37.06
C ALA A 474 39.53 22.81 -36.39
N LYS A 475 40.70 22.67 -37.02
CA LYS A 475 41.90 22.01 -36.55
C LYS A 475 43.03 23.02 -36.49
N PHE A 476 43.76 23.03 -35.39
CA PHE A 476 44.96 23.84 -35.17
C PHE A 476 46.12 22.92 -34.81
N ASP A 477 47.24 22.98 -35.54
CA ASP A 477 48.41 22.12 -35.33
C ASP A 477 49.53 22.77 -34.53
N GLY A 478 49.30 23.98 -33.97
CA GLY A 478 50.29 24.82 -33.31
C GLY A 478 50.70 26.04 -34.14
N GLU A 479 50.49 26.01 -35.45
CA GLU A 479 50.81 27.11 -36.38
C GLU A 479 49.69 27.35 -37.37
N ASN A 480 49.13 26.30 -37.98
CA ASN A 480 48.22 26.42 -39.13
C ASN A 480 46.78 25.98 -38.76
N PHE A 481 45.83 26.61 -39.46
CA PHE A 481 44.43 26.29 -39.32
C PHE A 481 43.89 25.53 -40.53
N SER A 482 43.03 24.56 -40.30
CA SER A 482 42.11 24.03 -41.32
C SER A 482 40.70 24.01 -40.74
N ALA A 483 39.68 24.26 -41.56
CA ALA A 483 38.32 24.40 -41.02
C ALA A 483 37.26 23.89 -42.01
N HIS A 484 36.16 23.39 -41.46
CA HIS A 484 34.96 22.95 -42.17
C HIS A 484 33.71 23.73 -41.73
N TYR A 485 32.89 24.13 -42.67
CA TYR A 485 31.57 24.72 -42.43
C TYR A 485 30.52 23.57 -42.29
N ILE A 486 29.98 23.36 -41.07
CA ILE A 486 29.00 22.29 -40.82
C ILE A 486 27.78 22.82 -40.05
N GLY A 487 27.97 23.82 -39.21
CA GLY A 487 26.96 24.37 -38.29
C GLY A 487 27.62 24.73 -36.96
N ASN A 488 26.80 25.19 -36.03
CA ASN A 488 27.28 25.62 -34.71
C ASN A 488 27.73 24.44 -33.87
N VAL A 489 29.01 24.20 -33.72
CA VAL A 489 29.58 23.10 -32.94
C VAL A 489 29.60 23.47 -31.47
N LEU A 490 29.08 22.58 -30.62
CA LEU A 490 28.87 22.82 -29.19
C LEU A 490 29.78 21.97 -28.31
N TYR A 491 30.16 20.78 -28.76
CA TYR A 491 30.94 19.82 -28.00
C TYR A 491 31.73 18.90 -28.93
N ILE A 492 32.94 18.55 -28.56
CA ILE A 492 33.86 17.67 -29.30
C ILE A 492 34.29 16.54 -28.36
N ASN A 493 34.35 15.30 -28.88
CA ASN A 493 34.87 14.14 -28.18
C ASN A 493 35.68 13.25 -29.11
N LYS A 494 36.52 12.37 -28.55
CA LYS A 494 37.26 11.34 -29.28
C LYS A 494 36.54 9.99 -29.21
N ALA A 495 36.40 9.35 -30.36
CA ALA A 495 35.86 7.97 -30.38
C ALA A 495 36.98 6.95 -30.11
N ASN A 496 36.61 5.71 -29.74
CA ASN A 496 37.56 4.66 -29.47
C ASN A 496 38.41 4.26 -30.69
N ASP A 497 37.92 4.49 -31.91
CA ASP A 497 38.62 4.25 -33.16
C ASP A 497 39.53 5.40 -33.60
N GLY A 498 39.61 6.47 -32.78
CA GLY A 498 40.41 7.66 -33.05
C GLY A 498 39.67 8.70 -33.90
N SER A 499 38.47 8.45 -34.38
CA SER A 499 37.69 9.46 -35.10
C SER A 499 37.20 10.57 -34.16
N ILE A 500 36.96 11.75 -34.71
CA ILE A 500 36.45 12.88 -33.98
C ILE A 500 34.94 12.90 -34.05
N LEU A 501 34.32 12.86 -32.89
CA LEU A 501 32.87 13.07 -32.77
C LEU A 501 32.61 14.50 -32.31
N PHE A 502 31.61 15.14 -32.87
CA PHE A 502 31.14 16.43 -32.42
C PHE A 502 29.64 16.58 -32.65
N ASN A 503 29.03 17.48 -31.93
CA ASN A 503 27.62 17.78 -32.15
C ASN A 503 27.41 19.25 -32.56
N THR A 504 26.31 19.43 -33.25
CA THR A 504 25.65 20.72 -33.41
C THR A 504 24.39 20.77 -32.54
N THR A 505 23.62 21.82 -32.65
CA THR A 505 22.31 21.89 -31.94
C THR A 505 21.34 20.79 -32.33
N LYS A 506 21.56 20.07 -33.45
CA LYS A 506 20.58 19.12 -34.01
C LYS A 506 21.11 17.69 -34.19
N ASN A 507 22.38 17.51 -34.48
CA ASN A 507 22.94 16.22 -34.89
C ASN A 507 24.31 15.95 -34.27
N ILE A 508 24.66 14.67 -34.17
CA ILE A 508 25.99 14.17 -33.89
C ILE A 508 26.67 13.82 -35.21
N PHE A 509 27.94 14.20 -35.32
CA PHE A 509 28.74 13.98 -36.51
C PHE A 509 30.02 13.24 -36.17
N THR A 510 30.55 12.49 -37.13
CA THR A 510 31.95 12.08 -37.14
C THR A 510 32.69 12.81 -38.26
N ILE A 511 33.96 13.13 -38.04
CA ILE A 511 34.83 13.66 -39.06
C ILE A 511 36.16 12.88 -39.09
N THR A 512 36.70 12.69 -40.30
CA THR A 512 38.00 12.05 -40.46
C THR A 512 39.14 12.92 -39.88
N GLU A 513 40.23 12.30 -39.45
CA GLU A 513 41.36 13.00 -38.83
C GLU A 513 42.01 14.08 -39.75
N ASP A 514 41.90 13.88 -41.08
CA ASP A 514 42.34 14.84 -42.08
C ASP A 514 41.36 16.00 -42.32
N PHE A 515 40.21 16.00 -41.63
CA PHE A 515 39.14 17.01 -41.70
C PHE A 515 38.53 17.17 -43.10
N LYS A 516 38.55 16.10 -43.94
CA LYS A 516 38.00 16.21 -45.30
C LYS A 516 36.59 15.63 -45.42
N GLU A 517 36.29 14.54 -44.70
CA GLU A 517 35.02 13.88 -44.84
C GLU A 517 34.31 13.81 -43.48
N TYR A 518 33.01 14.03 -43.46
CA TYR A 518 32.18 13.86 -42.26
C TYR A 518 30.93 13.05 -42.55
N SER A 519 30.39 12.41 -41.54
CA SER A 519 29.12 11.69 -41.59
C SER A 519 28.24 12.02 -40.38
N ILE A 520 26.93 11.85 -40.57
CA ILE A 520 25.93 12.09 -39.53
C ILE A 520 25.65 10.77 -38.82
N ILE A 521 25.64 10.80 -37.48
CA ILE A 521 25.12 9.75 -36.65
C ILE A 521 23.66 10.11 -36.35
N PRO A 522 22.69 9.32 -36.85
CA PRO A 522 21.27 9.64 -36.64
C PRO A 522 20.90 9.59 -35.17
N THR A 523 20.05 10.50 -34.73
CA THR A 523 19.38 10.49 -33.44
C THR A 523 17.91 10.14 -33.62
N MET A 524 17.22 9.72 -32.56
CA MET A 524 15.84 9.19 -32.64
C MET A 524 14.82 10.15 -33.26
N THR A 525 14.99 11.45 -33.16
CA THR A 525 14.08 12.44 -33.75
C THR A 525 14.82 13.72 -34.14
N GLU A 526 14.44 14.34 -35.26
CA GLU A 526 14.81 15.72 -35.55
C GLU A 526 14.00 16.66 -34.65
N VAL A 527 14.61 17.21 -33.62
CA VAL A 527 13.95 18.17 -32.72
C VAL A 527 14.63 19.54 -32.87
N GLU A 528 13.84 20.52 -33.30
CA GLU A 528 14.32 21.90 -33.39
C GLU A 528 14.56 22.50 -32.01
N GLY A 529 15.74 23.01 -31.76
CA GLY A 529 16.08 23.80 -30.58
C GLY A 529 16.73 23.03 -29.41
N ASN A 530 17.02 21.73 -29.56
CA ASN A 530 17.62 20.95 -28.48
C ASN A 530 19.12 21.22 -28.29
N ARG A 531 19.51 21.22 -27.02
CA ARG A 531 20.92 21.23 -26.62
C ARG A 531 21.36 19.80 -26.45
N LEU A 532 21.93 19.24 -27.52
CA LEU A 532 22.36 17.86 -27.56
C LEU A 532 23.71 17.72 -26.83
N LYS A 533 23.80 16.88 -25.82
CA LYS A 533 25.04 16.37 -25.24
C LYS A 533 25.21 14.92 -25.64
N PHE A 534 26.42 14.45 -25.72
CA PHE A 534 26.70 13.05 -25.97
C PHE A 534 27.97 12.59 -25.26
N LEU A 535 28.01 11.28 -24.97
CA LEU A 535 29.12 10.58 -24.36
C LEU A 535 29.40 9.32 -25.19
N VAL A 536 30.67 9.01 -25.43
CA VAL A 536 31.08 7.76 -26.07
C VAL A 536 31.61 6.82 -25.02
N ASP A 537 31.06 5.61 -24.95
CA ASP A 537 31.55 4.58 -24.05
C ASP A 537 31.43 3.18 -24.70
N GLY A 538 32.56 2.56 -24.94
CA GLY A 538 32.63 1.30 -25.69
C GLY A 538 32.01 1.43 -27.08
N ASP A 539 31.08 0.56 -27.40
CA ASP A 539 30.34 0.56 -28.67
C ASP A 539 29.12 1.50 -28.67
N TYR A 540 28.82 2.11 -27.51
CA TYR A 540 27.63 2.93 -27.35
C TYR A 540 27.95 4.44 -27.43
N ILE A 541 27.01 5.17 -27.98
CA ILE A 541 26.94 6.62 -27.89
C ILE A 541 25.69 6.96 -27.08
N TYR A 542 25.87 7.54 -25.93
CA TYR A 542 24.82 8.05 -25.07
C TYR A 542 24.52 9.50 -25.46
N TYR A 543 23.26 9.88 -25.54
CA TYR A 543 22.89 11.25 -25.88
C TYR A 543 21.55 11.64 -25.28
N ASN A 544 21.34 12.91 -25.03
CA ASN A 544 20.07 13.41 -24.52
C ASN A 544 19.18 13.99 -25.64
N LEU A 545 17.86 13.89 -25.40
CA LEU A 545 16.85 14.69 -26.10
C LEU A 545 16.03 15.39 -25.00
N ASN A 546 16.36 16.65 -24.70
CA ASN A 546 15.87 17.40 -23.54
C ASN A 546 16.18 16.70 -22.20
N ASP A 547 15.12 16.26 -21.50
CA ASP A 547 15.16 15.57 -20.21
C ASP A 547 15.27 14.04 -20.33
N ARG A 548 15.34 13.51 -21.56
CA ARG A 548 15.42 12.08 -21.83
C ARG A 548 16.81 11.67 -22.25
N LEU A 549 17.29 10.53 -21.75
CA LEU A 549 18.58 9.95 -22.10
C LEU A 549 18.38 8.74 -23.03
N PHE A 550 19.21 8.65 -24.05
CA PHE A 550 19.24 7.55 -25.01
C PHE A 550 20.64 6.99 -25.15
N ARG A 551 20.72 5.71 -25.47
CA ARG A 551 21.95 5.10 -25.99
C ARG A 551 21.72 4.60 -27.42
N THR A 552 22.76 4.65 -28.22
CA THR A 552 22.73 4.13 -29.59
C THR A 552 23.97 3.31 -29.87
N LYS A 553 23.77 2.24 -30.62
CA LYS A 553 24.85 1.37 -31.10
C LYS A 553 24.66 1.10 -32.59
N LYS A 554 25.76 1.04 -33.32
CA LYS A 554 25.73 0.68 -34.74
C LYS A 554 25.71 -0.84 -34.93
N GLU A 555 24.68 -1.37 -35.51
CA GLU A 555 24.59 -2.80 -35.90
C GLU A 555 24.49 -2.94 -37.42
N GLY A 556 25.54 -3.41 -38.07
CA GLY A 556 25.65 -3.47 -39.51
C GLY A 556 25.61 -2.07 -40.15
N SER A 557 24.54 -1.76 -40.91
CA SER A 557 24.34 -0.44 -41.53
C SER A 557 23.38 0.46 -40.77
N GLU A 558 22.74 -0.03 -39.71
CA GLU A 558 21.70 0.69 -38.98
C GLU A 558 22.16 1.03 -37.56
N TYR A 559 21.55 2.07 -36.99
CA TYR A 559 21.72 2.45 -35.59
C TYR A 559 20.47 2.02 -34.82
N ILE A 560 20.67 1.29 -33.72
CA ILE A 560 19.62 0.90 -32.79
C ILE A 560 19.64 1.88 -31.63
N HIS A 561 18.47 2.42 -31.30
CA HIS A 561 18.32 3.40 -30.22
C HIS A 561 17.48 2.83 -29.09
N GLU A 562 17.94 3.02 -27.87
CA GLU A 562 17.24 2.59 -26.64
C GLU A 562 17.16 3.78 -25.68
N GLU A 563 16.02 3.94 -25.02
CA GLU A 563 15.85 4.95 -24.00
C GLU A 563 16.27 4.41 -22.63
N ILE A 564 16.93 5.26 -21.83
CA ILE A 564 17.30 5.00 -20.45
C ILE A 564 16.41 5.89 -19.57
N GLU A 565 15.56 5.29 -18.77
CA GLU A 565 14.69 6.00 -17.83
C GLU A 565 15.53 6.52 -16.65
N ILE A 566 15.56 7.86 -16.46
CA ILE A 566 16.16 8.51 -15.29
C ILE A 566 15.02 8.99 -14.39
N PRO A 567 15.02 8.68 -13.09
CA PRO A 567 13.96 9.13 -12.19
C PRO A 567 14.02 10.66 -11.99
N TYR A 568 12.85 11.29 -12.05
CA TYR A 568 12.60 12.68 -11.63
C TYR A 568 13.45 13.80 -12.24
N VAL A 569 13.97 13.66 -13.45
CA VAL A 569 14.74 14.72 -14.11
C VAL A 569 13.88 15.97 -14.32
N LYS A 570 14.34 17.10 -13.78
CA LYS A 570 13.75 18.43 -14.01
C LYS A 570 14.60 19.25 -14.96
N GLY A 571 14.05 19.63 -16.10
CA GLY A 571 14.74 20.39 -17.13
C GLY A 571 15.62 19.54 -18.04
N SER A 572 16.24 20.18 -19.04
CA SER A 572 17.07 19.49 -20.03
C SER A 572 18.38 19.00 -19.42
N ILE A 573 18.82 17.80 -19.81
CA ILE A 573 20.16 17.29 -19.51
C ILE A 573 21.18 18.19 -20.22
N VAL A 574 22.15 18.68 -19.47
CA VAL A 574 23.18 19.64 -19.94
C VAL A 574 24.58 19.13 -19.65
N GLU A 575 24.72 18.10 -18.82
CA GLU A 575 25.99 17.43 -18.53
C GLU A 575 25.84 15.91 -18.69
N LEU A 576 26.87 15.30 -19.28
CA LEU A 576 26.94 13.85 -19.45
C LEU A 576 28.42 13.44 -19.55
N SER A 577 28.97 12.88 -18.50
CA SER A 577 30.38 12.52 -18.41
C SER A 577 30.56 11.12 -17.81
N LYS A 578 31.67 10.46 -18.18
CA LYS A 578 32.17 9.24 -17.56
C LYS A 578 33.49 9.58 -16.84
N VAL A 579 33.60 9.22 -15.57
CA VAL A 579 34.75 9.44 -14.73
C VAL A 579 35.43 8.13 -14.34
N ARG A 580 36.76 8.10 -14.37
CA ARG A 580 37.54 6.96 -13.96
C ARG A 580 38.05 7.19 -12.54
N LEU A 581 37.67 6.34 -11.64
CA LEU A 581 37.97 6.43 -10.23
C LEU A 581 38.89 5.28 -9.79
N GLN A 582 39.59 5.48 -8.69
CA GLN A 582 40.38 4.45 -8.05
C GLN A 582 39.95 4.30 -6.59
N ASP A 583 39.75 3.06 -6.16
CA ASP A 583 39.46 2.78 -4.76
C ASP A 583 40.75 2.89 -3.92
N ARG A 584 40.63 2.79 -2.60
CA ARG A 584 41.75 2.80 -1.66
C ARG A 584 42.77 1.67 -1.86
N TYR A 585 42.45 0.67 -2.67
CA TYR A 585 43.32 -0.44 -3.01
C TYR A 585 43.95 -0.28 -4.38
N GLY A 586 43.62 0.82 -5.11
CA GLY A 586 44.12 1.10 -6.45
C GLY A 586 43.33 0.37 -7.57
N ASN A 587 42.19 -0.25 -7.26
CA ASN A 587 41.34 -0.82 -8.30
C ASN A 587 40.57 0.29 -9.02
N GLU A 588 40.57 0.20 -10.36
CA GLU A 588 39.84 1.16 -11.19
C GLU A 588 38.37 0.77 -11.32
N TYR A 589 37.49 1.78 -11.22
CA TYR A 589 36.06 1.66 -11.48
C TYR A 589 35.56 2.95 -12.14
N TYR A 590 34.35 2.93 -12.66
CA TYR A 590 33.78 4.06 -13.37
C TYR A 590 32.47 4.50 -12.75
N LYS A 591 32.24 5.82 -12.77
CA LYS A 591 30.91 6.40 -12.52
C LYS A 591 30.52 7.31 -13.66
N TYR A 592 29.24 7.61 -13.77
CA TYR A 592 28.71 8.52 -14.79
C TYR A 592 28.04 9.70 -14.10
N VAL A 593 28.32 10.90 -14.60
CA VAL A 593 27.73 12.14 -14.12
C VAL A 593 26.70 12.62 -15.13
N ILE A 594 25.45 12.74 -14.71
CA ILE A 594 24.33 13.21 -15.53
C ILE A 594 23.81 14.46 -14.86
N GLY A 595 23.98 15.64 -15.49
CA GLY A 595 23.52 16.92 -14.99
C GLY A 595 22.33 17.44 -15.79
N SER A 596 21.26 17.83 -15.13
CA SER A 596 20.26 18.73 -15.70
C SER A 596 20.59 20.18 -15.32
N GLN A 597 19.74 21.13 -15.72
CA GLN A 597 19.97 22.53 -15.35
C GLN A 597 19.93 22.76 -13.83
N THR A 598 19.25 21.91 -13.08
CA THR A 598 19.02 22.11 -11.64
C THR A 598 19.32 20.88 -10.78
N GLN A 599 19.80 19.80 -11.39
CA GLN A 599 19.98 18.52 -10.72
C GLN A 599 21.22 17.80 -11.28
N VAL A 600 21.92 17.05 -10.43
CA VAL A 600 23.04 16.18 -10.79
C VAL A 600 22.75 14.77 -10.29
N TYR A 601 22.95 13.79 -11.14
CA TYR A 601 22.92 12.37 -10.82
C TYR A 601 24.30 11.77 -11.02
N ILE A 602 24.77 10.98 -10.06
CA ILE A 602 26.01 10.21 -10.16
C ILE A 602 25.61 8.74 -10.09
N VAL A 603 25.91 8.00 -11.14
CA VAL A 603 25.44 6.63 -11.32
C VAL A 603 26.59 5.68 -11.65
N ASP A 604 26.46 4.41 -11.25
CA ASP A 604 27.53 3.41 -11.46
C ASP A 604 27.51 2.83 -12.88
N SER A 605 26.38 2.82 -13.57
CA SER A 605 26.26 2.23 -14.89
C SER A 605 25.14 2.85 -15.71
N LEU A 606 25.35 2.96 -17.01
CA LEU A 606 24.36 3.29 -18.03
C LEU A 606 23.92 2.07 -18.87
N ASP A 607 24.36 0.86 -18.52
CA ASP A 607 24.04 -0.38 -19.25
C ASP A 607 22.65 -0.95 -18.95
N THR A 608 21.81 -0.19 -18.27
CA THR A 608 20.44 -0.54 -17.92
C THR A 608 19.44 0.29 -18.71
N ASN A 609 18.21 -0.18 -18.85
CA ASN A 609 17.13 0.61 -19.44
C ASN A 609 16.45 1.53 -18.41
N LYS A 610 16.86 1.44 -17.14
CA LYS A 610 16.34 2.26 -16.04
C LYS A 610 17.40 2.41 -14.97
N ILE A 611 17.67 3.65 -14.59
CA ILE A 611 18.55 3.98 -13.49
C ILE A 611 17.76 3.82 -12.18
N THR A 612 18.25 2.96 -11.30
CA THR A 612 17.61 2.68 -10.00
C THR A 612 18.52 2.98 -8.83
N ASP A 613 19.82 3.11 -9.09
CA ASP A 613 20.86 3.37 -8.10
C ASP A 613 21.64 4.61 -8.52
N TYR A 614 21.58 5.68 -7.72
CA TYR A 614 22.17 6.97 -8.04
C TYR A 614 22.33 7.84 -6.80
N GLU A 615 23.39 8.65 -6.78
CA GLU A 615 23.51 9.81 -5.90
C GLU A 615 22.84 11.01 -6.58
N PHE A 616 22.20 11.85 -5.80
CA PHE A 616 21.40 12.96 -6.34
C PHE A 616 21.71 14.28 -5.63
N TYR A 617 21.88 15.35 -6.40
CA TYR A 617 22.17 16.69 -5.91
C TYR A 617 21.28 17.71 -6.60
N ASP A 618 20.71 18.66 -5.86
CA ASP A 618 19.93 19.78 -6.37
C ASP A 618 20.11 21.04 -5.51
N LYS A 619 19.21 22.01 -5.63
CA LYS A 619 19.27 23.25 -4.85
C LYS A 619 19.25 23.03 -3.32
N THR A 620 18.69 21.93 -2.84
CA THR A 620 18.66 21.61 -1.40
C THR A 620 20.04 21.30 -0.84
N ASN A 621 20.97 20.95 -1.72
CA ASN A 621 22.40 20.78 -1.40
C ASN A 621 23.23 22.01 -1.77
N GLY A 622 22.59 23.15 -2.03
CA GLY A 622 23.23 24.34 -2.47
C GLY A 622 23.63 24.39 -3.94
N LEU A 623 23.34 23.36 -4.75
CA LEU A 623 23.67 23.34 -6.18
C LEU A 623 23.00 24.52 -6.91
N GLN A 624 23.82 25.39 -7.49
CA GLN A 624 23.33 26.44 -8.35
C GLN A 624 23.06 25.92 -9.78
N PRO A 625 22.22 26.62 -10.57
CA PRO A 625 21.89 26.17 -11.91
C PRO A 625 23.13 25.97 -12.79
N ILE A 626 23.27 24.73 -13.31
CA ILE A 626 24.33 24.39 -14.27
C ILE A 626 24.03 25.05 -15.60
N ILE A 627 25.08 25.64 -16.18
CA ILE A 627 24.93 26.34 -17.45
C ILE A 627 24.90 25.36 -18.60
N ALA A 628 23.92 25.53 -19.47
CA ALA A 628 23.83 24.73 -20.67
C ALA A 628 24.99 25.06 -21.64
N ASN A 629 25.48 24.03 -22.35
CA ASN A 629 26.65 24.07 -23.25
C ASN A 629 28.01 24.21 -22.54
N THR A 630 28.11 23.87 -21.28
CA THR A 630 29.35 23.63 -20.57
C THR A 630 29.66 22.15 -20.50
N SER A 631 30.88 21.77 -20.22
CA SER A 631 31.28 20.41 -19.89
C SER A 631 31.97 20.43 -18.54
N GLY A 632 31.52 19.60 -17.64
CA GLY A 632 32.16 19.37 -16.37
C GLY A 632 33.63 18.91 -16.58
N TYR A 633 34.47 19.19 -15.65
CA TYR A 633 35.90 18.80 -15.68
C TYR A 633 36.14 17.80 -14.55
N PHE A 634 36.78 16.68 -14.87
CA PHE A 634 37.21 15.70 -13.89
C PHE A 634 38.72 15.69 -13.74
N ASP A 635 39.22 16.00 -12.53
CA ASP A 635 40.62 15.86 -12.16
C ASP A 635 40.89 14.43 -11.65
N GLU A 636 41.52 13.59 -12.48
CA GLU A 636 41.88 12.24 -12.13
C GLU A 636 42.84 12.14 -10.92
N ALA A 637 43.70 13.12 -10.74
CA ALA A 637 44.70 13.09 -9.67
C ALA A 637 44.09 13.30 -8.28
N SER A 638 43.12 14.18 -8.15
CA SER A 638 42.43 14.45 -6.90
C SER A 638 41.08 13.72 -6.81
N GLN A 639 40.62 13.07 -7.89
CA GLN A 639 39.31 12.44 -8.05
C GLN A 639 38.15 13.41 -7.71
N LYS A 640 38.27 14.63 -8.23
CA LYS A 640 37.30 15.69 -8.05
C LYS A 640 36.67 16.08 -9.37
N TYR A 641 35.37 16.37 -9.33
CA TYR A 641 34.60 16.84 -10.47
C TYR A 641 34.19 18.30 -10.28
N TYR A 642 34.37 19.11 -11.29
CA TYR A 642 34.06 20.53 -11.24
C TYR A 642 32.87 20.86 -12.15
N PHE A 643 31.79 21.36 -11.56
CA PHE A 643 30.59 21.82 -12.26
C PHE A 643 30.61 23.31 -12.49
N GLN A 644 30.29 23.75 -13.69
CA GLN A 644 30.18 25.17 -14.05
C GLN A 644 28.75 25.64 -13.86
N THR A 645 28.55 26.67 -13.08
CA THR A 645 27.24 27.21 -12.75
C THR A 645 27.09 28.68 -13.05
N ALA A 646 25.88 29.20 -12.90
CA ALA A 646 25.60 30.64 -13.06
C ALA A 646 26.17 31.49 -11.92
N ALA A 647 26.65 30.87 -10.85
CA ALA A 647 27.22 31.59 -9.69
C ALA A 647 28.71 31.39 -9.52
N GLY A 648 29.29 30.32 -10.07
CA GLY A 648 30.69 29.99 -9.89
C GLY A 648 31.02 28.57 -10.29
N VAL A 649 31.95 27.95 -9.60
CA VAL A 649 32.38 26.56 -9.79
C VAL A 649 32.08 25.78 -8.55
N PHE A 650 31.41 24.64 -8.74
CA PHE A 650 31.19 23.65 -7.68
C PHE A 650 32.15 22.49 -7.86
N GLU A 651 32.86 22.14 -6.79
CA GLU A 651 33.71 20.96 -6.70
C GLU A 651 32.94 19.83 -6.04
N TYR A 652 32.93 18.64 -6.67
CA TYR A 652 32.44 17.40 -6.09
C TYR A 652 33.59 16.43 -5.87
N SER A 653 33.76 15.93 -4.65
CA SER A 653 34.79 14.95 -4.31
C SER A 653 34.26 13.53 -4.32
N PHE A 654 34.79 12.66 -5.20
CA PHE A 654 34.50 11.22 -5.17
C PHE A 654 35.24 10.48 -4.04
N ILE A 655 36.34 11.03 -3.55
CA ILE A 655 36.99 10.51 -2.34
C ILE A 655 36.25 11.11 -1.15
N GLN A 656 35.25 10.39 -0.70
CA GLN A 656 34.66 10.71 0.59
C GLN A 656 35.65 10.36 1.68
N THR A 657 36.13 11.38 2.39
CA THR A 657 37.10 11.26 3.48
C THR A 657 36.52 10.60 4.73
N GLN A 658 35.42 9.82 4.60
CA GLN A 658 34.82 9.21 5.75
C GLN A 658 34.48 7.75 5.58
N ASP A 659 35.22 6.98 6.30
CA ASP A 659 35.05 5.59 6.68
C ASP A 659 33.88 5.33 7.65
N VAL A 660 32.86 6.15 7.70
CA VAL A 660 31.75 5.88 8.60
C VAL A 660 30.49 5.72 7.80
N SER A 661 30.29 4.47 7.44
CA SER A 661 29.00 3.97 7.04
C SER A 661 28.01 4.04 8.22
N ILE A 662 27.53 5.22 8.56
CA ILE A 662 26.47 5.39 9.54
C ILE A 662 25.17 5.03 8.81
N PRO A 663 24.51 3.96 9.18
CA PRO A 663 23.30 3.54 8.49
C PRO A 663 22.21 4.60 8.66
N ILE A 664 21.49 4.88 7.57
CA ILE A 664 20.26 5.64 7.59
C ILE A 664 19.34 5.09 8.68
N ARG A 665 18.60 5.94 9.37
CA ARG A 665 17.57 5.53 10.33
C ARG A 665 16.20 5.84 9.79
N MET A 666 15.20 5.09 10.27
CA MET A 666 13.83 5.36 9.92
C MET A 666 12.88 5.12 11.08
N ALA A 667 11.72 5.76 11.04
CA ALA A 667 10.62 5.53 11.95
C ALA A 667 9.28 5.52 11.19
N VAL A 668 8.26 4.91 11.78
CA VAL A 668 6.87 5.12 11.38
C VAL A 668 6.34 6.26 12.25
N ASN A 669 6.15 7.42 11.62
CA ASN A 669 5.73 8.63 12.34
C ASN A 669 4.30 8.50 12.86
N SER A 670 3.40 7.95 12.03
CA SER A 670 2.01 7.68 12.42
C SER A 670 1.40 6.60 11.54
N VAL A 671 0.35 5.96 12.04
CA VAL A 671 -0.53 5.11 11.24
C VAL A 671 -1.90 5.78 11.17
N GLU A 672 -2.33 6.14 9.97
CA GLU A 672 -3.63 6.73 9.75
C GLU A 672 -4.67 5.65 9.45
N LEU A 673 -5.72 5.64 10.24
CA LEU A 673 -6.91 4.83 10.04
C LEU A 673 -8.01 5.72 9.48
N ASP A 674 -8.25 5.66 8.17
CA ASP A 674 -9.04 6.61 7.39
C ASP A 674 -8.48 8.04 7.57
N ASP A 675 -9.09 8.88 8.41
CA ASP A 675 -8.67 10.28 8.63
C ASP A 675 -8.15 10.53 10.07
N LYS A 676 -7.79 9.48 10.81
CA LYS A 676 -7.31 9.59 12.19
C LYS A 676 -5.93 8.99 12.35
N SER A 677 -5.03 9.76 12.93
CA SER A 677 -3.66 9.32 13.21
C SER A 677 -3.59 8.55 14.53
N TYR A 678 -2.88 7.44 14.51
CA TYR A 678 -2.55 6.58 15.63
C TYR A 678 -1.03 6.41 15.70
N TYR A 679 -0.53 6.14 16.89
CA TYR A 679 0.90 6.10 17.20
C TYR A 679 1.22 4.86 18.03
N GLY A 680 2.47 4.42 17.98
CA GLY A 680 2.96 3.24 18.71
C GLY A 680 3.03 1.99 17.82
N ASN A 681 3.54 0.91 18.40
CA ASN A 681 3.86 -0.32 17.69
C ASN A 681 2.72 -1.35 17.69
N GLU A 682 1.67 -1.13 18.48
CA GLU A 682 0.48 -1.98 18.52
C GLU A 682 -0.75 -1.11 18.28
N ILE A 683 -1.48 -1.38 17.21
CA ILE A 683 -2.62 -0.56 16.79
C ILE A 683 -3.84 -1.43 16.61
N HIS A 684 -4.92 -1.06 17.30
CA HIS A 684 -6.22 -1.67 17.14
C HIS A 684 -7.03 -0.95 16.07
N VAL A 685 -7.51 -1.72 15.08
CA VAL A 685 -8.19 -1.21 13.90
C VAL A 685 -9.65 -1.65 13.91
N ASP A 686 -10.59 -0.70 13.87
CA ASP A 686 -12.01 -1.00 13.74
C ASP A 686 -12.31 -1.74 12.43
N LYS A 687 -13.26 -2.66 12.46
CA LYS A 687 -13.68 -3.45 11.30
C LYS A 687 -14.10 -2.62 10.09
N ASN A 688 -14.62 -1.40 10.30
CA ASN A 688 -15.10 -0.52 9.24
C ASN A 688 -14.00 0.32 8.60
N THR A 689 -12.79 0.33 9.15
CA THR A 689 -11.66 1.06 8.59
C THR A 689 -11.35 0.53 7.18
N TYR A 690 -11.42 1.42 6.21
CA TYR A 690 -11.20 1.09 4.81
C TYR A 690 -9.73 1.23 4.41
N ARG A 691 -9.08 2.32 4.85
CA ARG A 691 -7.70 2.66 4.51
C ARG A 691 -6.84 2.70 5.75
N ILE A 692 -5.68 2.07 5.68
CA ILE A 692 -4.61 2.13 6.67
C ILE A 692 -3.39 2.68 5.96
N SER A 693 -2.88 3.83 6.40
CA SER A 693 -1.69 4.47 5.83
C SER A 693 -0.58 4.52 6.89
N PHE A 694 0.61 4.10 6.52
CA PHE A 694 1.81 4.21 7.35
C PHE A 694 2.61 5.41 6.85
N ASN A 695 2.72 6.42 7.66
CA ASN A 695 3.52 7.61 7.36
C ASN A 695 4.93 7.39 7.90
N LEU A 696 5.90 7.40 7.00
CA LEU A 696 7.29 7.09 7.28
C LEU A 696 8.10 8.37 7.42
N SER A 697 9.05 8.35 8.34
CA SER A 697 10.13 9.33 8.42
C SER A 697 11.45 8.62 8.20
N VAL A 698 12.22 9.08 7.21
CA VAL A 698 13.57 8.61 6.93
C VAL A 698 14.52 9.72 7.34
N PHE A 699 15.37 9.44 8.31
CA PHE A 699 16.27 10.44 8.88
C PHE A 699 17.56 10.47 8.08
N GLY A 700 17.80 11.58 7.42
CA GLY A 700 19.01 11.89 6.69
C GLY A 700 19.25 13.39 6.77
N PHE A 701 20.08 13.82 7.72
CA PHE A 701 20.47 15.23 7.89
C PHE A 701 21.68 15.59 7.02
N ARG A 702 22.32 14.59 6.41
CA ARG A 702 23.31 14.81 5.36
C ARG A 702 22.61 15.07 4.03
N PRO A 703 23.08 16.03 3.25
CA PRO A 703 22.55 16.23 1.92
C PRO A 703 22.66 14.96 1.07
N ASN A 704 21.52 14.49 0.56
CA ASN A 704 21.39 13.50 -0.53
C ASN A 704 22.01 12.12 -0.35
N LYS A 705 21.45 11.36 0.54
CA LYS A 705 21.55 9.91 0.41
C LYS A 705 20.30 9.43 -0.36
N GLY A 706 20.51 8.93 -1.57
CA GLY A 706 19.52 8.09 -2.24
C GLY A 706 19.23 6.90 -1.34
N TYR A 707 17.98 6.52 -1.20
CA TYR A 707 17.59 5.34 -0.43
C TYR A 707 16.41 4.63 -1.06
N THR A 708 16.31 3.36 -0.80
CA THR A 708 15.20 2.51 -1.25
C THR A 708 14.45 1.98 -0.05
N ILE A 709 13.12 2.18 -0.04
CA ILE A 709 12.26 1.72 1.04
C ILE A 709 11.73 0.33 0.72
N TYR A 710 11.98 -0.63 1.61
CA TYR A 710 11.46 -1.99 1.55
C TYR A 710 10.40 -2.18 2.63
N TYR A 711 9.20 -2.61 2.24
CA TYR A 711 8.10 -2.79 3.18
C TYR A 711 7.30 -4.05 2.89
N LYS A 712 6.70 -4.61 3.94
CA LYS A 712 5.88 -5.82 3.88
C LYS A 712 4.79 -5.79 4.93
N LEU A 713 3.57 -6.12 4.55
CA LEU A 713 2.50 -6.42 5.49
C LEU A 713 2.28 -7.94 5.51
N GLU A 714 2.70 -8.59 6.58
CA GLU A 714 2.58 -10.03 6.74
C GLU A 714 1.10 -10.46 6.78
N GLY A 715 0.76 -11.47 5.99
CA GLY A 715 -0.64 -11.88 5.77
C GLY A 715 -1.29 -11.26 4.52
N VAL A 716 -0.63 -10.30 3.87
CA VAL A 716 -1.06 -9.67 2.59
C VAL A 716 0.01 -9.85 1.52
N ASP A 717 1.25 -9.44 1.81
CA ASP A 717 2.36 -9.48 0.89
C ASP A 717 3.14 -10.80 1.02
N ASN A 718 3.56 -11.37 -0.11
CA ASN A 718 4.41 -12.56 -0.12
C ASN A 718 5.87 -12.22 0.19
N ASP A 719 6.40 -11.17 -0.45
CA ASP A 719 7.77 -10.68 -0.33
C ASP A 719 7.77 -9.18 0.01
N TYR A 720 8.94 -8.60 0.26
CA TYR A 720 9.08 -7.16 0.44
C TYR A 720 8.78 -6.42 -0.87
N ASN A 721 7.93 -5.42 -0.77
CA ASN A 721 7.66 -4.46 -1.83
C ASN A 721 8.66 -3.31 -1.76
N ILE A 722 8.88 -2.65 -2.88
CA ILE A 722 9.73 -1.47 -2.98
C ILE A 722 8.84 -0.24 -3.13
N ALA A 723 9.01 0.74 -2.26
CA ALA A 723 8.38 2.04 -2.41
C ALA A 723 9.32 2.99 -3.16
N LYS A 724 8.73 3.91 -3.93
CA LYS A 724 9.49 5.00 -4.53
C LYS A 724 9.94 5.97 -3.43
N GLU A 725 11.10 6.56 -3.62
CA GLU A 725 11.77 7.46 -2.68
C GLU A 725 10.88 8.61 -2.14
N ASP A 726 10.00 9.15 -2.99
CA ASP A 726 9.03 10.19 -2.60
C ASP A 726 7.78 9.64 -1.89
N SER A 727 7.63 8.34 -1.75
CA SER A 727 6.44 7.72 -1.17
C SER A 727 6.64 7.43 0.31
N LEU A 728 6.72 8.47 1.13
CA LEU A 728 6.79 8.34 2.60
C LEU A 728 5.46 7.94 3.24
N SER A 729 4.43 7.69 2.46
CA SER A 729 3.15 7.17 2.93
C SER A 729 2.79 5.90 2.17
N ILE A 730 2.80 4.77 2.87
CA ILE A 730 2.43 3.46 2.35
C ILE A 730 1.03 3.12 2.84
N PHE A 731 0.14 2.72 1.95
CA PHE A 731 -1.24 2.45 2.35
C PHE A 731 -1.75 1.10 1.86
N TYR A 732 -2.59 0.51 2.68
CA TYR A 732 -3.37 -0.68 2.36
C TYR A 732 -4.86 -0.38 2.49
N THR A 733 -5.66 -0.96 1.62
CA THR A 733 -7.11 -0.77 1.63
C THR A 733 -7.85 -2.09 1.71
N ASN A 734 -9.01 -2.06 2.34
CA ASN A 734 -9.94 -3.19 2.37
C ASN A 734 -9.34 -4.48 2.96
N LEU A 735 -8.53 -4.37 4.02
CA LEU A 735 -8.03 -5.53 4.74
C LEU A 735 -9.17 -6.27 5.45
N ASN A 736 -9.12 -7.59 5.44
CA ASN A 736 -10.01 -8.42 6.24
C ASN A 736 -9.73 -8.27 7.74
N GLY A 737 -10.65 -8.73 8.59
CA GLY A 737 -10.39 -8.77 10.01
C GLY A 737 -9.35 -9.84 10.36
N GLY A 738 -8.30 -9.45 11.10
CA GLY A 738 -7.17 -10.31 11.42
C GLY A 738 -6.04 -9.59 12.11
N SER A 739 -4.96 -10.30 12.33
CA SER A 739 -3.71 -9.77 12.86
C SER A 739 -2.71 -9.66 11.71
N TYR A 740 -2.01 -8.53 11.63
CA TYR A 740 -1.05 -8.19 10.58
C TYR A 740 0.19 -7.58 11.20
N ASP A 741 1.35 -7.91 10.67
CA ASP A 741 2.63 -7.32 11.05
C ASP A 741 3.20 -6.53 9.87
N PHE A 742 3.19 -5.21 10.00
CA PHE A 742 3.84 -4.32 9.04
C PHE A 742 5.31 -4.21 9.41
N SER A 743 6.20 -4.49 8.47
CA SER A 743 7.64 -4.34 8.61
C SER A 743 8.18 -3.47 7.50
N VAL A 744 9.07 -2.55 7.86
CA VAL A 744 9.67 -1.61 6.92
C VAL A 744 11.11 -1.31 7.30
N TYR A 745 11.99 -1.23 6.31
CA TYR A 745 13.36 -0.79 6.43
C TYR A 745 13.80 -0.06 5.17
N VAL A 746 14.88 0.66 5.28
CA VAL A 746 15.48 1.42 4.18
C VAL A 746 16.86 0.86 3.89
N VAL A 747 17.24 0.84 2.63
CA VAL A 747 18.60 0.54 2.18
C VAL A 747 19.15 1.79 1.53
N ASP A 748 20.29 2.25 2.01
CA ASP A 748 20.98 3.41 1.43
C ASP A 748 21.76 3.05 0.16
N GLU A 749 22.36 4.03 -0.47
CA GLU A 749 23.16 3.89 -1.68
C GLU A 749 24.41 3.01 -1.51
N PHE A 750 24.86 2.81 -0.26
CA PHE A 750 26.00 1.93 0.08
C PHE A 750 25.60 0.48 0.38
N GLY A 751 24.30 0.17 0.21
CA GLY A 751 23.74 -1.16 0.51
C GLY A 751 23.58 -1.43 2.01
N GLN A 752 23.66 -0.39 2.87
CA GLN A 752 23.43 -0.54 4.30
C GLN A 752 21.95 -0.46 4.61
N THR A 753 21.52 -1.33 5.51
CA THR A 753 20.13 -1.36 5.95
C THR A 753 19.93 -0.53 7.21
N SER A 754 18.84 0.25 7.22
CA SER A 754 18.38 0.93 8.43
C SER A 754 17.96 -0.06 9.52
N ASN A 755 17.57 0.48 10.67
CA ASN A 755 16.77 -0.27 11.64
C ASN A 755 15.49 -0.81 10.98
N LEU A 756 15.10 -2.04 11.35
CA LEU A 756 13.84 -2.63 10.93
C LEU A 756 12.73 -2.20 11.89
N VAL A 757 11.69 -1.53 11.37
CA VAL A 757 10.54 -1.09 12.16
C VAL A 757 9.39 -2.07 11.99
N HIS A 758 8.77 -2.46 13.10
CA HIS A 758 7.60 -3.33 13.14
C HIS A 758 6.40 -2.64 13.76
N ILE A 759 5.24 -2.74 13.10
CA ILE A 759 3.94 -2.28 13.63
C ILE A 759 2.98 -3.45 13.58
N HIS A 760 2.47 -3.82 14.73
CA HIS A 760 1.46 -4.86 14.88
C HIS A 760 0.05 -4.27 14.79
N LEU A 761 -0.75 -4.77 13.85
CA LEU A 761 -2.14 -4.33 13.65
C LEU A 761 -3.10 -5.46 14.00
N VAL A 762 -4.10 -5.16 14.79
CA VAL A 762 -5.21 -6.08 15.09
C VAL A 762 -6.50 -5.46 14.57
N LYS A 763 -6.98 -5.96 13.42
CA LYS A 763 -8.25 -5.50 12.85
C LYS A 763 -9.39 -6.40 13.28
N ASP A 764 -10.46 -5.79 13.78
CA ASP A 764 -11.70 -6.46 14.16
C ASP A 764 -12.32 -7.19 12.97
N LYS A 765 -12.82 -8.42 13.25
CA LYS A 765 -13.49 -9.24 12.24
C LYS A 765 -14.95 -8.87 12.11
N PHE A 766 -15.43 -8.71 10.91
CA PHE A 766 -16.87 -8.74 10.65
C PHE A 766 -17.49 -10.07 11.07
N VAL A 767 -18.76 -10.04 11.37
CA VAL A 767 -19.49 -11.24 11.78
C VAL A 767 -19.38 -12.37 10.73
N TYR A 768 -19.39 -12.01 9.45
CA TYR A 768 -19.26 -12.98 8.35
C TYR A 768 -17.82 -13.50 8.13
N GLU A 769 -16.81 -12.88 8.71
CA GLU A 769 -15.42 -13.34 8.68
C GLU A 769 -15.11 -14.33 9.81
N GLN A 770 -16.01 -14.46 10.77
CA GLN A 770 -15.82 -15.37 11.92
C GLN A 770 -16.26 -16.79 11.56
N ALA A 771 -15.45 -17.77 11.93
CA ALA A 771 -15.71 -19.18 11.59
C ALA A 771 -17.08 -19.67 12.07
N TRP A 772 -17.53 -19.25 13.27
CA TRP A 772 -18.82 -19.64 13.81
C TRP A 772 -20.00 -19.17 12.96
N PHE A 773 -19.89 -18.03 12.27
CA PHE A 773 -20.94 -17.53 11.36
C PHE A 773 -21.18 -18.52 10.21
N TRP A 774 -20.13 -19.03 9.59
CA TRP A 774 -20.24 -20.01 8.51
C TRP A 774 -20.72 -21.36 9.01
N VAL A 775 -20.38 -21.73 10.26
CA VAL A 775 -20.95 -22.93 10.91
C VAL A 775 -22.47 -22.77 11.07
N ILE A 776 -22.96 -21.64 11.54
CA ILE A 776 -24.38 -21.36 11.66
C ILE A 776 -25.09 -21.42 10.28
N ILE A 777 -24.49 -20.75 9.28
CA ILE A 777 -25.03 -20.77 7.90
C ILE A 777 -25.09 -22.21 7.37
N ALA A 778 -24.05 -23.01 7.60
CA ALA A 778 -24.04 -24.41 7.20
C ALA A 778 -25.13 -25.22 7.93
N VAL A 779 -25.31 -25.01 9.23
CA VAL A 779 -26.39 -25.68 10.01
C VAL A 779 -27.78 -25.28 9.48
N ILE A 780 -27.98 -23.98 9.21
CA ILE A 780 -29.26 -23.51 8.62
C ILE A 780 -29.47 -24.12 7.24
N ALA A 781 -28.44 -24.17 6.40
CA ALA A 781 -28.52 -24.78 5.08
C ALA A 781 -28.89 -26.26 5.15
N VAL A 782 -28.25 -27.02 6.07
CA VAL A 782 -28.60 -28.45 6.32
C VAL A 782 -30.03 -28.59 6.82
N ALA A 783 -30.44 -27.73 7.77
CA ALA A 783 -31.82 -27.75 8.29
C ALA A 783 -32.83 -27.45 7.17
N LEU A 784 -32.57 -26.51 6.29
CA LEU A 784 -33.45 -26.23 5.13
C LEU A 784 -33.49 -27.38 4.15
N ILE A 785 -32.36 -28.06 3.88
CA ILE A 785 -32.32 -29.25 3.04
C ILE A 785 -33.15 -30.37 3.66
N VAL A 786 -33.02 -30.60 4.97
CA VAL A 786 -33.82 -31.60 5.70
C VAL A 786 -35.31 -31.24 5.65
N ALA A 787 -35.66 -30.01 5.93
CA ALA A 787 -37.02 -29.52 5.85
C ALA A 787 -37.62 -29.68 4.44
N LEU A 788 -36.85 -29.35 3.41
CA LEU A 788 -37.26 -29.52 2.01
C LEU A 788 -37.47 -31.00 1.67
N ASN A 789 -36.55 -31.88 2.12
CA ASN A 789 -36.69 -33.32 1.92
C ASN A 789 -37.95 -33.87 2.62
N ILE A 790 -38.22 -33.46 3.86
CA ILE A 790 -39.45 -33.82 4.58
C ILE A 790 -40.68 -33.33 3.82
N LEU A 791 -40.68 -32.13 3.31
CA LEU A 791 -41.75 -31.56 2.49
C LEU A 791 -41.96 -32.38 1.21
N LEU A 792 -40.90 -32.70 0.49
CA LEU A 792 -40.94 -33.50 -0.74
C LEU A 792 -41.49 -34.91 -0.48
N ILE A 793 -41.04 -35.53 0.64
CA ILE A 793 -41.57 -36.84 1.06
C ILE A 793 -43.07 -36.74 1.35
N LYS A 794 -43.50 -35.71 2.11
CA LYS A 794 -44.90 -35.47 2.40
C LYS A 794 -45.74 -35.29 1.12
N LEU A 795 -45.25 -34.51 0.18
CA LEU A 795 -45.93 -34.28 -1.10
C LEU A 795 -46.01 -35.57 -1.93
N LYS A 796 -44.92 -36.35 -1.99
CA LYS A 796 -44.89 -37.63 -2.70
C LYS A 796 -45.84 -38.63 -2.10
N THR A 797 -45.88 -38.75 -0.76
CA THR A 797 -46.78 -39.64 -0.05
C THR A 797 -48.24 -39.25 -0.28
N ARG A 798 -48.59 -37.98 -0.21
CA ARG A 798 -49.92 -37.46 -0.47
C ARG A 798 -50.41 -37.75 -1.90
N ASN A 799 -49.54 -37.62 -2.87
CA ASN A 799 -49.81 -37.92 -4.27
C ASN A 799 -49.99 -39.42 -4.50
N SER A 800 -49.23 -40.29 -3.81
CA SER A 800 -49.36 -41.76 -3.88
C SER A 800 -50.68 -42.21 -3.33
N ILE A 801 -51.11 -41.72 -2.16
CA ILE A 801 -52.39 -42.03 -1.55
C ILE A 801 -53.53 -41.57 -2.47
N ARG A 802 -53.52 -40.43 -3.06
CA ARG A 802 -54.52 -39.95 -4.02
C ARG A 802 -54.66 -40.88 -5.22
N ARG A 803 -53.56 -41.35 -5.80
CA ARG A 803 -53.53 -42.26 -6.93
C ARG A 803 -54.16 -43.62 -6.57
N GLN A 804 -53.86 -44.17 -5.39
CA GLN A 804 -54.46 -45.44 -4.93
C GLN A 804 -55.99 -45.32 -4.78
N LEU A 805 -56.48 -44.23 -4.18
CA LEU A 805 -57.92 -44.02 -4.04
C LEU A 805 -58.63 -43.87 -5.40
N GLN A 806 -57.99 -43.15 -6.35
CA GLN A 806 -58.52 -43.02 -7.71
C GLN A 806 -58.65 -44.41 -8.41
N LEU A 807 -57.61 -45.24 -8.32
CA LEU A 807 -57.62 -46.56 -8.92
C LEU A 807 -58.70 -47.44 -8.32
N LYS A 808 -58.93 -47.45 -6.97
CA LYS A 808 -59.96 -48.19 -6.31
C LYS A 808 -61.35 -47.77 -6.80
N ASN A 809 -61.60 -46.47 -6.94
CA ASN A 809 -62.91 -45.97 -7.42
C ASN A 809 -63.19 -46.37 -8.90
N ILE A 810 -62.19 -46.25 -9.78
CA ILE A 810 -62.28 -46.64 -11.19
C ILE A 810 -62.58 -48.13 -11.32
N THR A 811 -61.98 -48.95 -10.51
CA THR A 811 -62.22 -50.40 -10.49
C THR A 811 -63.69 -50.74 -10.10
N LEU A 812 -64.20 -50.07 -9.07
CA LEU A 812 -65.57 -50.24 -8.62
C LEU A 812 -66.57 -49.76 -9.68
N GLU A 813 -66.34 -48.59 -10.27
CA GLU A 813 -67.21 -48.06 -11.34
C GLU A 813 -67.26 -49.00 -12.55
N ALA A 814 -66.10 -49.58 -12.92
CA ALA A 814 -66.06 -50.58 -14.00
C ALA A 814 -66.86 -51.87 -13.70
N ILE A 815 -66.72 -52.43 -12.48
CA ILE A 815 -67.51 -53.63 -12.09
C ILE A 815 -68.97 -53.33 -12.07
N GLN A 816 -69.42 -52.18 -11.54
CA GLN A 816 -70.88 -51.81 -11.55
C GLN A 816 -71.36 -51.55 -12.98
N ALA A 817 -70.54 -51.00 -13.91
CA ALA A 817 -70.97 -50.87 -15.29
C ALA A 817 -71.20 -52.26 -15.96
N ILE A 818 -70.35 -53.23 -15.70
CA ILE A 818 -70.48 -54.60 -16.21
C ILE A 818 -71.77 -55.18 -15.67
N ALA A 819 -71.98 -55.04 -14.36
CA ALA A 819 -73.28 -55.60 -13.73
C ALA A 819 -74.50 -54.94 -14.36
N ARG A 820 -74.57 -53.67 -14.56
CA ARG A 820 -75.66 -52.96 -15.27
C ARG A 820 -75.83 -53.46 -16.69
N THR A 821 -74.77 -53.81 -17.39
CA THR A 821 -74.82 -54.32 -18.77
C THR A 821 -75.47 -55.72 -18.79
N ILE A 822 -75.21 -56.53 -17.78
CA ILE A 822 -75.82 -57.85 -17.62
C ILE A 822 -77.34 -57.71 -17.32
N ASP A 823 -77.65 -56.81 -16.38
CA ASP A 823 -79.02 -56.56 -16.00
C ASP A 823 -79.84 -55.93 -17.15
N ALA A 824 -79.25 -55.14 -18.03
CA ALA A 824 -79.90 -54.58 -19.21
C ALA A 824 -80.22 -55.59 -20.30
N LYS A 825 -79.50 -56.75 -20.33
CA LYS A 825 -79.83 -57.87 -21.21
C LYS A 825 -81.00 -58.69 -20.76
N ASP A 826 -81.29 -58.82 -19.50
CA ASP A 826 -82.40 -59.57 -18.87
C ASP A 826 -83.53 -58.59 -18.51
N GLU A 827 -84.52 -58.45 -19.38
CA GLU A 827 -85.63 -57.49 -19.21
C GLU A 827 -86.35 -57.64 -17.85
N TYR A 828 -86.23 -58.81 -17.19
CA TYR A 828 -86.87 -59.14 -15.91
C TYR A 828 -86.01 -58.73 -14.68
N THR A 829 -84.74 -58.34 -14.86
CA THR A 829 -83.81 -58.19 -13.74
C THR A 829 -83.17 -56.78 -13.66
N ASN A 830 -83.78 -55.72 -14.16
CA ASN A 830 -83.19 -54.36 -14.12
C ASN A 830 -82.82 -53.97 -12.71
N GLY A 831 -81.49 -53.68 -12.53
CA GLY A 831 -80.85 -53.33 -11.25
C GLY A 831 -80.70 -54.46 -10.23
N HIS A 832 -80.97 -55.67 -10.62
CA HIS A 832 -80.88 -56.86 -9.76
C HIS A 832 -79.48 -57.09 -9.20
N SER A 833 -78.49 -57.14 -10.05
CA SER A 833 -77.10 -57.39 -9.64
C SER A 833 -76.62 -56.39 -8.61
N ILE A 834 -76.98 -55.08 -8.78
CA ILE A 834 -76.63 -54.04 -7.80
C ILE A 834 -77.30 -54.24 -6.47
N ARG A 835 -78.59 -54.64 -6.48
CA ARG A 835 -79.37 -54.91 -5.26
C ARG A 835 -78.82 -56.16 -4.56
N VAL A 836 -78.61 -57.27 -5.26
CA VAL A 836 -78.00 -58.48 -4.70
C VAL A 836 -76.56 -58.14 -4.13
N GLY A 837 -75.78 -57.34 -4.82
CA GLY A 837 -74.49 -56.85 -4.26
C GLY A 837 -74.67 -56.12 -2.94
N TYR A 838 -75.61 -55.18 -2.91
CA TYR A 838 -75.93 -54.42 -1.71
C TYR A 838 -76.39 -55.29 -0.54
N TYR A 839 -77.32 -56.25 -0.81
CA TYR A 839 -77.83 -57.19 0.20
C TYR A 839 -76.72 -58.14 0.67
N SER A 840 -75.90 -58.65 -0.24
CA SER A 840 -74.77 -59.53 0.11
C SER A 840 -73.82 -58.83 0.99
N LYS A 841 -73.53 -57.48 0.72
CA LYS A 841 -72.70 -56.67 1.55
C LYS A 841 -73.25 -56.53 2.98
N ILE A 842 -74.48 -56.17 3.14
CA ILE A 842 -75.12 -56.04 4.46
C ILE A 842 -75.08 -57.37 5.24
N ILE A 843 -75.33 -58.47 4.56
CA ILE A 843 -75.30 -59.82 5.19
C ILE A 843 -73.84 -60.12 5.64
N ALA A 844 -72.81 -59.85 4.77
CA ALA A 844 -71.44 -60.11 5.06
C ALA A 844 -70.91 -59.22 6.21
N GLU A 845 -71.30 -57.95 6.27
CA GLU A 845 -70.97 -57.03 7.39
C GLU A 845 -71.57 -57.57 8.71
N HIS A 846 -72.78 -58.14 8.69
CA HIS A 846 -73.47 -58.69 9.86
C HIS A 846 -72.93 -60.05 10.32
N LEU A 847 -72.22 -60.70 9.41
CA LEU A 847 -71.48 -61.93 9.68
C LEU A 847 -70.09 -61.63 10.22
N HIS A 848 -69.78 -60.32 10.44
CA HIS A 848 -68.50 -59.81 10.96
C HIS A 848 -67.26 -60.19 10.14
N LEU A 849 -67.35 -60.21 8.82
CA LEU A 849 -66.27 -60.44 7.93
C LEU A 849 -65.41 -59.19 7.83
N SER A 850 -64.19 -59.38 7.49
CA SER A 850 -63.23 -58.24 7.30
C SER A 850 -63.71 -57.32 6.17
N ASN A 851 -63.24 -56.02 6.20
CA ASN A 851 -63.69 -55.12 5.18
C ASN A 851 -63.28 -55.55 3.75
N ASP A 852 -62.17 -56.24 3.57
CA ASP A 852 -61.73 -56.78 2.30
C ASP A 852 -62.59 -57.93 1.84
N GLU A 853 -63.06 -58.85 2.76
CA GLU A 853 -63.95 -59.87 2.44
C GLU A 853 -65.34 -59.34 2.09
N VAL A 854 -65.84 -58.38 2.83
CA VAL A 854 -67.13 -57.69 2.52
C VAL A 854 -67.09 -57.05 1.14
N ASP A 855 -65.95 -56.29 0.80
CA ASP A 855 -65.84 -55.72 -0.51
C ASP A 855 -65.68 -56.75 -1.61
N ASN A 856 -65.02 -57.88 -1.39
CA ASN A 856 -64.94 -59.00 -2.32
C ASN A 856 -66.29 -59.64 -2.55
N ILE A 857 -67.06 -59.96 -1.48
CA ILE A 857 -68.47 -60.53 -1.59
C ILE A 857 -69.32 -59.54 -2.36
N TYR A 858 -69.19 -58.22 -2.13
CA TYR A 858 -69.96 -57.23 -2.87
C TYR A 858 -69.61 -57.26 -4.39
N TYR A 859 -68.33 -57.35 -4.75
CA TYR A 859 -67.91 -57.44 -6.16
C TYR A 859 -68.32 -58.74 -6.80
N ILE A 860 -68.25 -59.84 -6.11
CA ILE A 860 -68.70 -61.15 -6.57
C ILE A 860 -70.19 -61.13 -6.82
N ALA A 861 -70.94 -60.60 -5.86
CA ALA A 861 -72.45 -60.54 -5.97
C ALA A 861 -72.86 -59.61 -7.13
N LEU A 862 -72.14 -58.51 -7.44
CA LEU A 862 -72.40 -57.73 -8.62
C LEU A 862 -72.19 -58.47 -9.93
N LEU A 863 -71.35 -59.49 -9.94
CA LEU A 863 -71.01 -60.27 -11.13
C LEU A 863 -71.52 -61.71 -11.13
N HIS A 864 -72.31 -62.10 -10.13
CA HIS A 864 -72.80 -63.53 -9.94
C HIS A 864 -73.53 -64.07 -11.16
N ASP A 865 -74.31 -63.21 -11.81
CA ASP A 865 -75.12 -63.48 -12.96
C ASP A 865 -74.46 -63.18 -14.32
N ILE A 866 -73.23 -62.91 -14.38
CA ILE A 866 -72.48 -62.50 -15.59
C ILE A 866 -72.62 -63.52 -16.73
N GLY A 867 -72.81 -64.77 -16.38
CA GLY A 867 -73.04 -65.83 -17.33
C GLY A 867 -74.34 -65.74 -18.13
N LYS A 868 -75.34 -64.96 -17.73
CA LYS A 868 -76.54 -64.67 -18.47
C LYS A 868 -76.27 -64.00 -19.82
N ILE A 869 -75.12 -63.31 -19.94
CA ILE A 869 -74.67 -62.70 -21.21
C ILE A 869 -74.56 -63.78 -22.30
N ALA A 870 -74.23 -65.03 -21.95
CA ALA A 870 -74.05 -66.14 -22.86
C ALA A 870 -75.34 -67.01 -23.04
N ILE A 871 -76.46 -66.60 -22.46
CA ILE A 871 -77.73 -67.23 -22.63
C ILE A 871 -78.47 -66.60 -23.82
N PRO A 872 -79.02 -67.35 -24.78
CA PRO A 872 -79.79 -66.76 -25.90
C PRO A 872 -81.04 -65.98 -25.37
N ASP A 873 -81.26 -64.79 -25.94
CA ASP A 873 -82.38 -63.89 -25.52
C ASP A 873 -83.71 -64.54 -25.68
N SER A 874 -83.86 -65.42 -26.65
CA SER A 874 -85.13 -66.22 -26.84
C SER A 874 -85.50 -67.20 -25.69
N ILE A 875 -84.42 -67.51 -24.85
CA ILE A 875 -84.57 -68.33 -23.65
C ILE A 875 -84.64 -67.44 -22.42
N LEU A 876 -83.75 -66.46 -22.34
CA LEU A 876 -83.62 -65.55 -21.24
C LEU A 876 -84.82 -64.66 -21.02
N ASN A 877 -85.44 -64.14 -22.10
CA ASN A 877 -86.60 -63.25 -22.08
C ASN A 877 -87.90 -63.89 -22.55
N LYS A 878 -88.02 -65.27 -22.50
CA LYS A 878 -89.20 -66.03 -22.95
C LYS A 878 -90.44 -65.74 -22.09
N PRO A 879 -91.50 -65.23 -22.72
CA PRO A 879 -92.74 -65.03 -21.94
C PRO A 879 -93.46 -66.39 -21.64
N GLY A 880 -93.32 -66.88 -20.42
CA GLY A 880 -93.94 -68.14 -20.01
C GLY A 880 -92.95 -69.11 -19.39
N ARG A 881 -93.45 -70.37 -19.17
CA ARG A 881 -92.56 -71.41 -18.54
C ARG A 881 -91.54 -71.94 -19.56
N LEU A 882 -90.30 -72.14 -19.15
CA LEU A 882 -89.23 -72.78 -19.93
C LEU A 882 -89.48 -74.30 -19.98
N THR A 883 -89.19 -74.95 -21.12
CA THR A 883 -89.08 -76.40 -21.16
C THR A 883 -87.93 -76.95 -20.36
N ASP A 884 -87.86 -78.23 -20.12
CA ASP A 884 -86.78 -78.83 -19.35
C ASP A 884 -85.39 -78.62 -20.03
N GLU A 885 -85.39 -78.66 -21.40
CA GLU A 885 -84.19 -78.38 -22.22
C GLU A 885 -83.81 -76.88 -22.14
N GLU A 886 -84.74 -75.99 -22.27
CA GLU A 886 -84.50 -74.52 -22.11
C GLU A 886 -84.06 -74.20 -20.65
N PHE A 887 -84.62 -74.82 -19.69
CA PHE A 887 -84.23 -74.64 -18.30
C PHE A 887 -82.84 -75.18 -18.02
N ALA A 888 -82.44 -76.29 -18.69
CA ALA A 888 -81.01 -76.72 -18.62
C ALA A 888 -80.04 -75.73 -19.21
N ILE A 889 -80.44 -75.07 -20.35
CA ILE A 889 -79.62 -73.94 -20.93
C ILE A 889 -79.63 -72.82 -19.96
N MET A 890 -80.75 -72.42 -19.35
CA MET A 890 -80.78 -71.34 -18.34
C MET A 890 -79.85 -71.63 -17.16
N LYS A 891 -79.89 -72.85 -16.60
CA LYS A 891 -78.97 -73.23 -15.50
C LYS A 891 -77.51 -73.13 -15.90
N SER A 892 -77.20 -73.28 -17.16
CA SER A 892 -75.79 -73.16 -17.64
C SER A 892 -75.17 -71.79 -17.44
N HIS A 893 -75.93 -70.72 -17.06
CA HIS A 893 -75.36 -69.39 -16.82
C HIS A 893 -74.36 -69.41 -15.68
N THR A 894 -74.53 -70.23 -14.65
CA THR A 894 -73.63 -70.42 -13.53
C THR A 894 -72.23 -70.90 -13.99
N VAL A 895 -72.19 -71.94 -14.80
CA VAL A 895 -70.98 -72.52 -15.37
C VAL A 895 -70.33 -71.57 -16.40
N ARG A 896 -71.20 -70.91 -17.21
CA ARG A 896 -70.68 -69.89 -18.19
C ARG A 896 -70.12 -68.65 -17.47
N GLY A 897 -70.76 -68.21 -16.38
CA GLY A 897 -70.30 -67.12 -15.52
C GLY A 897 -68.98 -67.45 -14.92
N ALA A 898 -68.80 -68.60 -14.34
CA ALA A 898 -67.53 -69.07 -13.84
C ALA A 898 -66.42 -69.08 -14.88
N LYS A 899 -66.75 -69.48 -16.12
CA LYS A 899 -65.80 -69.44 -17.26
C LYS A 899 -65.49 -68.06 -17.70
N ILE A 900 -66.37 -67.09 -17.70
CA ILE A 900 -66.14 -65.68 -18.02
C ILE A 900 -65.20 -65.04 -16.96
N LEU A 901 -65.40 -65.36 -15.71
CA LEU A 901 -64.61 -64.74 -14.59
C LEU A 901 -63.30 -65.47 -14.34
N ASN A 902 -63.01 -66.57 -15.06
CA ASN A 902 -61.75 -67.33 -14.83
C ASN A 902 -60.40 -66.57 -15.03
N GLY A 903 -60.37 -65.35 -15.53
CA GLY A 903 -59.23 -64.55 -15.67
C GLY A 903 -59.02 -63.53 -14.52
N ILE A 904 -59.95 -63.44 -13.57
CA ILE A 904 -59.93 -62.49 -12.48
C ILE A 904 -59.35 -63.13 -11.24
N SER A 905 -58.04 -62.90 -11.01
CA SER A 905 -57.32 -63.43 -9.84
C SER A 905 -57.35 -62.51 -8.64
N THR A 906 -57.70 -61.22 -8.83
CA THR A 906 -57.62 -60.18 -7.80
C THR A 906 -58.81 -60.17 -6.84
N ILE A 907 -59.93 -60.89 -7.18
CA ILE A 907 -61.03 -60.99 -6.31
C ILE A 907 -61.16 -62.49 -5.92
N PRO A 908 -60.77 -62.85 -4.69
CA PRO A 908 -60.83 -64.24 -4.25
C PRO A 908 -62.23 -64.80 -4.31
N GLN A 909 -62.37 -66.06 -4.73
CA GLN A 909 -63.67 -66.81 -4.80
C GLN A 909 -64.69 -66.22 -5.78
N ILE A 910 -64.28 -65.35 -6.74
CA ILE A 910 -65.20 -64.78 -7.73
C ILE A 910 -65.84 -65.88 -8.65
N ILE A 911 -64.98 -66.85 -8.97
CA ILE A 911 -65.42 -67.97 -9.81
C ILE A 911 -66.42 -68.82 -9.06
N GLU A 912 -66.13 -69.19 -7.84
CA GLU A 912 -66.94 -70.01 -6.97
C GLU A 912 -68.27 -69.37 -6.66
N GLY A 913 -68.29 -68.06 -6.36
CA GLY A 913 -69.53 -67.33 -6.08
C GLY A 913 -70.46 -67.30 -7.27
N ALA A 914 -69.93 -67.02 -8.44
CA ALA A 914 -70.75 -67.02 -9.69
C ALA A 914 -71.18 -68.43 -10.11
N LYS A 915 -70.38 -69.43 -9.84
CA LYS A 915 -70.69 -70.79 -10.21
C LYS A 915 -71.79 -71.41 -9.31
N SER A 916 -71.64 -71.10 -7.98
CA SER A 916 -72.42 -71.94 -7.01
C SER A 916 -73.54 -71.17 -6.31
N HIS A 917 -73.92 -69.97 -6.70
CA HIS A 917 -74.96 -69.19 -6.05
C HIS A 917 -76.37 -69.77 -6.14
N HIS A 918 -76.58 -70.76 -7.03
CA HIS A 918 -77.82 -71.48 -7.14
C HIS A 918 -77.80 -72.92 -6.53
N GLU A 919 -76.66 -73.22 -5.85
CA GLU A 919 -76.64 -74.45 -5.06
C GLU A 919 -77.54 -74.27 -3.84
N LYS A 920 -78.20 -75.41 -3.44
CA LYS A 920 -79.06 -75.44 -2.28
C LYS A 920 -78.40 -76.19 -1.15
N TYR A 921 -78.69 -75.81 0.07
CA TYR A 921 -78.01 -76.38 1.21
C TYR A 921 -78.18 -77.87 1.40
N ASP A 922 -79.38 -78.43 0.95
CA ASP A 922 -79.67 -79.82 0.94
C ASP A 922 -79.11 -80.65 -0.23
N GLY A 923 -78.40 -79.99 -1.18
CA GLY A 923 -77.79 -80.59 -2.36
C GLY A 923 -78.73 -80.73 -3.58
N SER A 924 -79.98 -80.19 -3.52
CA SER A 924 -80.93 -80.23 -4.64
C SER A 924 -80.74 -79.06 -5.63
N GLY A 925 -79.73 -78.28 -5.48
CA GLY A 925 -79.37 -77.17 -6.32
C GLY A 925 -78.63 -77.57 -7.60
N TYR A 926 -78.05 -76.57 -8.27
CA TYR A 926 -77.19 -76.71 -9.47
C TYR A 926 -76.04 -75.73 -9.49
N PRO A 927 -74.93 -75.97 -10.18
CA PRO A 927 -74.80 -76.97 -11.29
C PRO A 927 -74.25 -78.31 -10.80
N GLU A 928 -73.59 -78.34 -9.59
CA GLU A 928 -72.85 -79.53 -9.14
C GLU A 928 -73.57 -80.33 -8.07
N GLY A 929 -74.65 -79.80 -7.49
CA GLY A 929 -75.45 -80.43 -6.42
C GLY A 929 -74.66 -80.49 -5.09
N LEU A 930 -73.85 -79.47 -4.80
CA LEU A 930 -73.07 -79.35 -3.57
C LEU A 930 -74.03 -79.28 -2.36
N ARG A 931 -73.63 -79.94 -1.25
CA ARG A 931 -74.45 -80.01 -0.06
C ARG A 931 -73.80 -79.41 1.16
N GLY A 932 -74.51 -78.59 1.91
CA GLY A 932 -74.06 -78.04 3.19
C GLY A 932 -72.92 -77.08 3.02
N GLU A 933 -71.86 -77.29 3.81
CA GLU A 933 -70.69 -76.42 3.80
C GLU A 933 -69.80 -76.68 2.60
N PHE A 934 -69.93 -77.66 1.79
CA PHE A 934 -69.24 -77.82 0.54
C PHE A 934 -69.67 -76.75 -0.52
N ILE A 935 -70.72 -76.04 -0.29
CA ILE A 935 -71.07 -74.85 -1.07
C ILE A 935 -70.18 -73.70 -0.58
N PRO A 936 -69.40 -73.02 -1.46
CA PRO A 936 -68.62 -71.95 -1.09
C PRO A 936 -69.35 -70.86 -0.29
N TYR A 937 -68.76 -70.38 0.80
CA TYR A 937 -69.44 -69.48 1.75
C TYR A 937 -69.94 -68.20 1.07
N VAL A 938 -69.19 -67.59 0.13
CA VAL A 938 -69.63 -66.48 -0.67
C VAL A 938 -70.91 -66.84 -1.48
N ALA A 939 -70.96 -68.04 -2.06
CA ALA A 939 -72.15 -68.49 -2.84
C ALA A 939 -73.37 -68.64 -1.97
N ARG A 940 -73.19 -69.17 -0.74
CA ARG A 940 -74.32 -69.31 0.27
C ARG A 940 -74.88 -67.89 0.64
N ILE A 941 -73.99 -66.90 0.82
CA ILE A 941 -74.38 -65.50 1.10
C ILE A 941 -75.16 -64.91 -0.10
N ILE A 942 -74.59 -65.05 -1.31
CA ILE A 942 -75.20 -64.54 -2.53
C ILE A 942 -76.53 -65.21 -2.79
N CYS A 943 -76.71 -66.58 -2.58
CA CYS A 943 -77.98 -67.31 -2.71
C CYS A 943 -79.03 -66.66 -1.84
N CYS A 944 -78.71 -66.34 -0.59
CA CYS A 944 -79.73 -65.72 0.31
C CYS A 944 -80.04 -64.26 -0.17
N ALA A 945 -79.04 -63.46 -0.61
CA ALA A 945 -79.27 -62.15 -1.10
C ALA A 945 -80.07 -62.10 -2.41
N ASP A 946 -79.80 -63.04 -3.34
CA ASP A 946 -80.52 -63.23 -4.59
C ASP A 946 -81.96 -63.62 -4.36
N CYS A 947 -82.16 -64.62 -3.51
CA CYS A 947 -83.54 -65.06 -3.14
C CYS A 947 -84.29 -63.94 -2.41
N PHE A 948 -83.58 -63.10 -1.56
CA PHE A 948 -84.23 -61.93 -0.96
C PHE A 948 -84.68 -60.94 -2.02
N ASP A 949 -83.81 -60.61 -2.98
CA ASP A 949 -84.16 -59.73 -4.08
C ASP A 949 -85.30 -60.32 -4.91
N ALA A 950 -85.30 -61.61 -5.24
CA ALA A 950 -86.29 -62.24 -6.00
C ALA A 950 -87.68 -62.19 -5.34
N MET A 951 -87.77 -62.16 -4.03
CA MET A 951 -88.94 -62.04 -3.27
C MET A 951 -89.43 -60.63 -2.96
N ALA A 952 -88.48 -59.77 -2.74
CA ALA A 952 -88.68 -58.36 -2.33
C ALA A 952 -88.87 -57.38 -3.51
N SER A 953 -88.49 -57.76 -4.71
CA SER A 953 -88.62 -56.94 -5.88
C SER A 953 -89.82 -57.21 -6.71
N LYS A 954 -90.37 -56.13 -7.32
CA LYS A 954 -91.49 -56.23 -8.25
C LYS A 954 -91.04 -56.87 -9.56
N ARG A 955 -91.74 -57.94 -10.01
CA ARG A 955 -91.51 -58.60 -11.29
C ARG A 955 -92.74 -58.50 -12.17
N VAL A 956 -92.64 -58.61 -13.45
CA VAL A 956 -93.74 -58.38 -14.43
C VAL A 956 -95.00 -59.21 -14.13
N TYR A 957 -94.81 -60.38 -13.52
CA TYR A 957 -95.95 -61.33 -13.20
C TYR A 957 -96.15 -61.52 -11.71
N LYS A 958 -95.46 -60.75 -10.82
CA LYS A 958 -95.56 -61.03 -9.37
C LYS A 958 -95.28 -59.77 -8.56
N GLU A 959 -96.27 -59.38 -7.75
CA GLU A 959 -96.02 -58.33 -6.76
C GLU A 959 -95.10 -58.80 -5.67
N PRO A 960 -94.26 -57.85 -5.06
CA PRO A 960 -93.41 -58.19 -3.98
C PRO A 960 -94.13 -58.88 -2.82
N PHE A 961 -93.45 -59.81 -2.19
CA PHE A 961 -93.93 -60.38 -0.96
C PHE A 961 -93.86 -59.40 0.21
N ALA A 962 -94.80 -59.39 1.09
CA ALA A 962 -94.74 -58.73 2.38
C ALA A 962 -93.52 -59.28 3.18
N LEU A 963 -92.81 -58.44 3.95
CA LEU A 963 -91.59 -58.83 4.68
C LEU A 963 -91.85 -60.02 5.61
N GLU A 964 -93.02 -60.10 6.22
CA GLU A 964 -93.45 -61.22 7.07
C GLU A 964 -93.45 -62.57 6.30
N LYS A 965 -93.93 -62.55 5.07
CA LYS A 965 -93.89 -63.70 4.19
C LYS A 965 -92.54 -64.12 3.77
N ILE A 966 -91.63 -63.12 3.53
CA ILE A 966 -90.19 -63.35 3.21
C ILE A 966 -89.47 -63.96 4.40
N ILE A 967 -89.74 -63.50 5.64
CA ILE A 967 -89.30 -64.12 6.88
C ILE A 967 -89.71 -65.55 6.96
N GLY A 968 -91.04 -65.85 6.75
CA GLY A 968 -91.53 -67.22 6.80
C GLY A 968 -90.89 -68.19 5.79
N GLU A 969 -90.55 -67.65 4.57
CA GLU A 969 -89.87 -68.48 3.56
C GLU A 969 -88.38 -68.74 3.94
N PHE A 970 -87.64 -67.78 4.52
CA PHE A 970 -86.26 -68.02 5.00
C PHE A 970 -86.24 -69.00 6.18
N GLU A 971 -87.22 -68.87 7.12
CA GLU A 971 -87.37 -69.79 8.25
C GLU A 971 -87.73 -71.19 7.77
N ARG A 972 -88.66 -71.29 6.80
CA ARG A 972 -89.07 -72.55 6.24
C ARG A 972 -88.03 -73.26 5.43
N CYS A 973 -87.24 -72.58 4.68
CA CYS A 973 -86.27 -73.14 3.77
C CYS A 973 -84.85 -73.21 4.41
N SER A 974 -84.71 -72.80 5.67
CA SER A 974 -83.47 -72.93 6.44
C SER A 974 -83.10 -74.43 6.55
N GLY A 975 -81.84 -74.75 6.21
CA GLY A 975 -81.31 -76.17 6.20
C GLY A 975 -81.64 -76.92 4.92
N THR A 976 -82.54 -76.35 4.03
CA THR A 976 -82.88 -76.99 2.74
C THR A 976 -82.33 -76.13 1.57
N GLN A 977 -82.89 -74.99 1.37
CA GLN A 977 -82.39 -74.06 0.32
C GLN A 977 -81.29 -73.20 0.86
N PHE A 978 -81.37 -72.68 2.09
CA PHE A 978 -80.48 -71.69 2.66
C PHE A 978 -79.59 -72.31 3.78
N ASP A 979 -78.45 -71.84 3.92
CA ASP A 979 -77.54 -72.02 5.06
C ASP A 979 -78.25 -71.57 6.33
N PRO A 980 -78.44 -72.46 7.37
CA PRO A 980 -79.17 -72.08 8.57
C PRO A 980 -78.66 -70.88 9.32
N GLN A 981 -77.29 -70.65 9.30
CA GLN A 981 -76.71 -69.53 9.97
C GLN A 981 -76.98 -68.24 9.19
N ILE A 982 -76.79 -68.28 7.87
CA ILE A 982 -77.02 -67.12 7.03
C ILE A 982 -78.52 -66.78 6.97
N ALA A 983 -79.40 -67.78 6.87
CA ALA A 983 -80.81 -67.55 6.88
C ALA A 983 -81.30 -66.88 8.16
N LYS A 984 -80.82 -67.33 9.32
CA LYS A 984 -81.06 -66.64 10.58
C LYS A 984 -80.59 -65.17 10.56
N VAL A 985 -79.41 -64.92 10.08
CA VAL A 985 -78.87 -63.51 9.95
C VAL A 985 -79.77 -62.68 9.04
N VAL A 986 -80.21 -63.21 7.92
CA VAL A 986 -81.19 -62.55 7.02
C VAL A 986 -82.50 -62.22 7.72
N VAL A 987 -83.05 -63.15 8.44
CA VAL A 987 -84.27 -62.97 9.24
C VAL A 987 -84.11 -61.90 10.30
N ASP A 988 -82.94 -61.88 11.04
CA ASP A 988 -82.62 -60.90 12.07
C ASP A 988 -82.43 -59.50 11.45
N LEU A 989 -81.86 -59.45 10.29
CA LEU A 989 -81.65 -58.17 9.52
C LEU A 989 -82.99 -57.64 9.03
N ILE A 990 -83.91 -58.48 8.55
CA ILE A 990 -85.30 -58.07 8.13
C ILE A 990 -86.07 -57.56 9.34
N LYS A 991 -86.11 -58.33 10.44
CA LYS A 991 -86.81 -57.97 11.69
C LYS A 991 -86.25 -56.66 12.29
N SER A 992 -84.97 -56.43 12.25
CA SER A 992 -84.29 -55.18 12.72
C SER A 992 -84.46 -54.02 11.74
N GLY A 993 -85.04 -54.23 10.60
CA GLY A 993 -85.20 -53.17 9.57
C GLY A 993 -83.88 -52.72 8.89
N LYS A 994 -82.79 -53.51 9.05
CA LYS A 994 -81.54 -53.26 8.41
C LYS A 994 -81.43 -53.75 6.97
N LEU A 995 -82.15 -54.86 6.67
CA LEU A 995 -82.31 -55.34 5.31
C LEU A 995 -83.69 -55.02 4.86
N LYS A 996 -83.79 -54.09 3.92
CA LYS A 996 -85.12 -53.68 3.32
C LYS A 996 -84.97 -53.70 1.81
N PRO A 997 -86.17 -53.78 1.09
CA PRO A 997 -86.19 -53.70 -0.35
C PRO A 997 -85.46 -52.46 -0.81
N TYR A 998 -84.49 -52.68 -1.70
CA TYR A 998 -83.62 -51.58 -2.23
C TYR A 998 -84.44 -50.76 -3.22
N THR A 999 -84.48 -49.44 -3.02
CA THR A 999 -85.00 -48.45 -3.95
C THR A 999 -83.92 -47.58 -4.48
N ALA A 1000 -83.67 -47.67 -5.78
CA ALA A 1000 -82.47 -47.00 -6.42
C ALA A 1000 -82.59 -45.47 -6.44
N GLU A 1001 -83.70 -44.86 -6.12
CA GLU A 1001 -84.00 -43.45 -6.34
C GLU A 1001 -83.33 -42.45 -5.34
N ASN A 1002 -82.68 -42.93 -4.29
CA ASN A 1002 -82.20 -42.01 -3.21
C ASN A 1002 -80.86 -42.35 -2.59
N THR A 1003 -80.04 -43.16 -3.20
CA THR A 1003 -78.72 -43.51 -2.62
C THR A 1003 -77.63 -43.58 -3.69
N TYR A 1004 -76.51 -42.98 -3.40
CA TYR A 1004 -75.29 -43.15 -4.22
C TYR A 1004 -74.10 -43.56 -3.30
N LEU A 1005 -73.09 -44.20 -3.86
CA LEU A 1005 -71.90 -44.56 -3.15
C LEU A 1005 -70.97 -43.38 -3.24
N GLY A 1006 -70.65 -42.72 -2.10
CA GLY A 1006 -69.78 -41.64 -2.03
C GLY A 1006 -68.31 -42.06 -2.30
N SER A 1007 -67.46 -41.08 -2.56
CA SER A 1007 -66.02 -41.30 -2.75
C SER A 1007 -65.29 -41.83 -1.49
N ASP A 1008 -66.00 -41.84 -0.35
CA ASP A 1008 -65.57 -42.42 0.93
C ASP A 1008 -65.95 -43.87 1.09
N GLY A 1009 -66.56 -44.50 0.06
CA GLY A 1009 -67.03 -45.88 0.07
C GLY A 1009 -68.37 -46.12 0.85
N LYS A 1010 -69.02 -45.05 1.29
CA LYS A 1010 -70.26 -45.13 2.04
C LYS A 1010 -71.43 -44.73 1.15
N THR A 1011 -72.54 -45.35 1.44
CA THR A 1011 -73.79 -45.03 0.75
C THR A 1011 -74.43 -43.78 1.33
N HIS A 1012 -74.46 -42.72 0.53
CA HIS A 1012 -75.07 -41.44 0.91
C HIS A 1012 -76.48 -41.28 0.32
N ARG A 1013 -77.41 -40.61 1.06
CA ARG A 1013 -78.71 -40.20 0.56
C ARG A 1013 -78.60 -38.92 -0.20
N MET A 1014 -79.09 -38.80 -1.43
CA MET A 1014 -79.22 -37.54 -2.13
C MET A 1014 -80.11 -36.55 -1.41
N LYS A 1015 -79.72 -35.31 -1.17
CA LYS A 1015 -80.67 -34.31 -0.74
C LYS A 1015 -81.53 -33.89 -1.91
N LYS A 1016 -82.74 -33.55 -1.64
CA LYS A 1016 -83.82 -33.26 -2.64
C LYS A 1016 -83.44 -32.10 -3.61
N GLU A 1017 -82.48 -31.21 -3.17
CA GLU A 1017 -81.96 -30.08 -3.96
C GLU A 1017 -80.93 -30.46 -5.00
N GLU A 1018 -80.35 -31.65 -4.91
CA GLU A 1018 -79.30 -32.13 -5.87
C GLU A 1018 -79.88 -32.95 -7.01
N VAL A 1019 -81.12 -33.31 -6.90
CA VAL A 1019 -81.86 -34.06 -7.93
C VAL A 1019 -82.44 -33.12 -9.00
N GLU A 1020 -82.82 -31.90 -8.62
CA GLU A 1020 -83.36 -30.88 -9.56
C GLU A 1020 -82.31 -30.19 -10.43
N ALA A 1021 -81.02 -30.16 -9.95
CA ALA A 1021 -79.93 -29.58 -10.68
C ALA A 1021 -79.26 -30.49 -11.75
N LYS A 1022 -79.71 -31.67 -11.94
CA LYS A 1022 -79.25 -32.63 -12.97
C LYS A 1022 -80.26 -32.95 -14.08
N GLU A 1023 -81.46 -32.28 -14.04
CA GLU A 1023 -82.43 -32.30 -15.15
C GLU A 1023 -82.40 -30.96 -16.00
N GLU A 1024 -81.54 -29.99 -15.64
CA GLU A 1024 -81.13 -28.93 -16.51
C GLU A 1024 -79.66 -29.24 -17.04
#